data_ade37c901c5ae2e077fed37bbf42e3ef
#
_entry.id   ade37c901c5ae2e077fed37bbf42e3ef
#
_cell.length_a   1.000
_cell.length_b   1.000
_cell.length_c   1.000
_cell.angle_alpha   90.00
_cell.angle_beta   90.00
_cell.angle_gamma   90.00
#
_symmetry.space_group_name_H-M   'P 1'
#
loop_
_entity.id
_entity.type
_entity.pdbx_description
1 polymer ?
#
loop_
_entity_poly.entity_id
_entity_poly.type
_entity_poly.pdbx_seq_one_letter_code
_entity_poly.pdbx_strand_id
1 'polypeptide(L)'
;MISAARQLHRKPALLDNLCRGRAAASLRESSGVSRPPQRLSCPTDPHISTGDRMTAVRLTGRYRWARVTALSTDPSVPPTCSPFIIQARLYGSRASGVGFSGEDGGESAGSGGEESGGDDEAPYSGPQMTALTPMMVPDVFPNVPLIAVSRNPVFPRFIKIIEVKNKALMELLRRKVRLAQPYAGVFMKKDDNNESDVVESLDAIYSTGTFVQIHEMQDLGDKLRMIVMGHRRIRISRQLEVDAEEMLTSPEWSESDPDSMLKSAPRRKSKRSHKDPPRSLTEKLENKVQLQPLPSSDILMVEVDNVQHEQFTVTEEVKALTAEIVKTIRDIIALNPLYRESVLQMMQAGQRVVDNPIYLSDMGAALTGAESHELQDVLEETNIPKRLYKALSLLKKEYELSKLQQRLGREVEEKIKQTHRKYLLQEQLKIIKKELGLEKDDKEAIEEKFRERLKDRTVPQHIMDVINEELNKLGLLDNHSSEFNVTRNYLDWLTSIPWGTNSEENLSLERAREVLEEDHYGMDDVKKRILEFIAVSQLRGSTQGKILCFYGPPGVGKTSIARSIARALNRQYFRFSVGGMTDVAEIKGHRRTYVGAMPGKMIQCLKKTKTENPLVLIDEVDKIGRGYQGDPSSALLELLDPEQNANFLDHYLDVPVDLSKVLFICTANITDTIPEPLRDRMEMINVSGYVAQEKLAIAERYLVPQLRKVCGLTEEKSSISSEALGLLIRQYCRESGVRNLQKQIEKVFRKVAFSIVSGDQSSATVTPDNLQEYVGKPIFTVDRMYDITPPGVVMGLAWTALDVFAPPLGQLGDVMKESAKIASTFARAFLFSKDPGNNFLVNSHLHLHVPEGATPKDGPSAGCTIITALLSLATNQSVRQNVAMTGEVSLTGKILPVGGIKEKTIAARRAGVTCIVLPAENRKDFSDLPDYITEGLEVHFVDHYSQIYPIVFPQN
;
A
#
# COMPACT_ATOMS: atom_id res chain seq x y z
N MET A 1 -14.00 -18.67 31.71
CA MET A 1 -13.44 -19.58 32.77
C MET A 1 -12.10 -19.00 33.22
N ILE A 2 -11.96 -18.79 34.48
CA ILE A 2 -10.72 -18.35 35.14
C ILE A 2 -10.25 -19.45 36.06
N SER A 3 -8.97 -19.88 35.91
CA SER A 3 -8.37 -20.90 36.79
C SER A 3 -7.11 -20.34 37.45
N ALA A 4 -6.97 -20.58 38.77
CA ALA A 4 -5.74 -20.28 39.53
C ALA A 4 -5.02 -21.60 39.85
N ALA A 5 -3.80 -21.78 39.36
CA ALA A 5 -3.00 -22.98 39.60
C ALA A 5 -1.87 -22.72 40.61
N ARG A 6 -1.57 -23.69 41.41
CA ARG A 6 -0.54 -23.68 42.46
C ARG A 6 0.79 -24.15 41.91
N GLN A 7 1.84 -23.32 41.96
CA GLN A 7 3.23 -23.77 41.81
C GLN A 7 3.95 -23.66 43.14
N LEU A 8 4.31 -24.83 43.71
CA LEU A 8 5.17 -24.96 44.88
C LEU A 8 6.62 -25.02 44.44
N HIS A 9 7.35 -23.93 44.61
CA HIS A 9 8.81 -24.01 44.62
C HIS A 9 9.33 -23.85 46.07
N ARG A 10 9.90 -24.92 46.61
CA ARG A 10 10.75 -24.87 47.81
C ARG A 10 12.06 -24.15 47.50
N LYS A 11 12.40 -23.15 48.33
CA LYS A 11 13.69 -22.51 48.34
C LYS A 11 14.72 -23.43 49.01
N PRO A 12 15.99 -23.43 48.63
CA PRO A 12 17.11 -23.53 49.53
C PRO A 12 17.62 -22.16 49.90
N ALA A 13 17.84 -21.96 51.20
CA ALA A 13 18.54 -20.84 51.80
C ALA A 13 20.02 -20.88 51.47
N LEU A 14 20.64 -19.72 51.33
CA LEU A 14 21.91 -19.34 51.99
C LEU A 14 22.58 -18.14 51.41
N LEU A 15 22.88 -17.21 52.32
CA LEU A 15 24.01 -16.30 52.48
C LEU A 15 24.10 -15.10 51.52
N ASP A 16 24.05 -14.02 51.98
CA ASP A 16 24.64 -13.17 53.04
C ASP A 16 25.53 -12.03 52.47
N ASN A 17 25.27 -10.89 53.00
CA ASN A 17 26.22 -9.81 53.26
C ASN A 17 26.51 -8.64 52.33
N LEU A 18 26.30 -7.51 52.96
CA LEU A 18 27.12 -6.27 53.05
C LEU A 18 26.82 -5.21 51.96
N CYS A 19 26.59 -4.02 52.23
CA CYS A 19 26.80 -3.03 53.34
C CYS A 19 26.08 -1.74 52.93
N ARG A 20 25.38 -1.09 53.84
CA ARG A 20 25.60 0.25 54.44
C ARG A 20 26.02 1.34 53.42
N GLY A 21 25.38 2.46 53.37
CA GLY A 21 25.12 3.39 54.41
C GLY A 21 24.47 4.69 53.89
N ARG A 22 23.73 5.25 54.78
CA ARG A 22 23.70 6.63 55.29
C ARG A 22 23.43 7.73 54.25
N ALA A 23 22.65 8.71 54.47
CA ALA A 23 21.96 9.36 55.57
C ALA A 23 21.36 10.65 54.95
N ALA A 24 20.17 10.94 55.27
CA ALA A 24 19.70 11.92 56.19
C ALA A 24 19.60 13.38 55.69
N ALA A 25 18.44 13.87 55.91
CA ALA A 25 18.05 15.16 56.48
C ALA A 25 18.04 16.33 55.48
N SER A 26 17.12 17.23 55.47
CA SER A 26 16.11 17.72 56.42
C SER A 26 15.29 18.84 55.73
N LEU A 27 14.01 18.87 56.04
CA LEU A 27 13.27 20.01 56.55
C LEU A 27 13.42 21.41 55.91
N ARG A 28 12.33 21.97 55.41
CA ARG A 28 11.40 22.96 56.04
C ARG A 28 10.53 23.63 55.01
N GLU A 29 9.22 23.52 55.13
CA GLU A 29 8.25 24.53 55.60
C GLU A 29 8.42 25.90 54.94
N SER A 30 7.39 26.38 54.25
CA SER A 30 6.28 27.17 54.81
C SER A 30 5.36 27.68 53.68
N SER A 31 4.07 27.39 53.71
CA SER A 31 2.95 28.25 54.07
C SER A 31 2.72 29.51 53.21
N GLY A 32 1.47 29.64 52.74
CA GLY A 32 0.78 30.88 52.46
C GLY A 32 -0.02 30.89 51.17
N VAL A 33 -1.24 30.46 51.13
CA VAL A 33 -2.54 31.18 51.29
C VAL A 33 -2.72 32.33 50.25
N SER A 34 -3.66 32.17 49.36
CA SER A 34 -4.94 32.85 49.21
C SER A 34 -5.36 33.13 47.78
N ARG A 35 -6.62 33.00 47.62
CA ARG A 35 -7.49 33.09 46.45
C ARG A 35 -7.78 34.54 45.96
N PRO A 36 -8.66 34.66 44.94
CA PRO A 36 -8.63 35.54 43.79
C PRO A 36 -9.48 36.84 44.03
N PRO A 37 -9.95 37.63 43.13
CA PRO A 37 -10.59 37.45 41.83
C PRO A 37 -10.64 38.68 40.88
N GLN A 38 -11.42 38.47 39.77
CA GLN A 38 -12.30 39.41 39.04
C GLN A 38 -11.74 40.19 37.82
N ARG A 39 -12.36 39.87 36.69
CA ARG A 39 -13.19 40.67 35.75
C ARG A 39 -12.88 42.14 35.59
N LEU A 40 -12.78 42.53 34.30
CA LEU A 40 -13.61 43.58 33.67
C LEU A 40 -13.11 43.91 32.25
N SER A 41 -13.97 43.67 31.27
CA SER A 41 -14.60 44.58 30.31
C SER A 41 -13.77 45.29 29.25
N CYS A 42 -14.20 45.10 28.02
CA CYS A 42 -14.01 45.93 26.82
C CYS A 42 -14.34 47.41 27.05
N PRO A 43 -13.96 48.36 26.17
CA PRO A 43 -14.50 48.44 24.83
C PRO A 43 -13.67 49.22 23.76
N THR A 44 -14.16 49.03 22.50
CA THR A 44 -14.27 50.02 21.40
C THR A 44 -13.05 50.49 20.60
N ASP A 45 -13.19 50.29 19.31
CA ASP A 45 -12.66 50.94 18.10
C ASP A 45 -12.56 52.47 18.18
N PRO A 46 -11.98 53.23 17.22
CA PRO A 46 -11.70 52.92 15.81
C PRO A 46 -10.53 53.72 15.14
N HIS A 47 -10.28 53.40 13.85
CA HIS A 47 -9.85 54.28 12.73
C HIS A 47 -8.39 54.46 12.32
N ILE A 48 -8.24 54.19 11.01
CA ILE A 48 -7.57 54.98 9.94
C ILE A 48 -6.12 54.67 9.57
N SER A 49 -6.03 54.22 8.36
CA SER A 49 -5.27 54.64 7.18
C SER A 49 -3.86 54.11 6.89
N THR A 50 -3.78 53.57 5.69
CA THR A 50 -2.81 53.75 4.58
C THR A 50 -1.35 53.32 4.76
N GLY A 51 -0.90 52.56 3.78
CA GLY A 51 0.41 52.80 3.21
C GLY A 51 1.29 51.57 2.98
N ASP A 52 1.21 51.07 1.74
CA ASP A 52 2.32 50.67 0.85
C ASP A 52 3.51 49.84 1.36
N ARG A 53 3.71 48.77 0.67
CA ARG A 53 4.86 48.36 -0.13
C ARG A 53 5.23 46.88 -0.03
N MET A 54 5.12 46.31 -1.21
CA MET A 54 5.71 45.06 -1.68
C MET A 54 7.13 44.79 -1.22
N THR A 55 7.39 43.54 -0.89
CA THR A 55 8.63 42.90 -1.27
C THR A 55 8.38 41.40 -1.56
N ALA A 56 8.58 41.05 -2.80
CA ALA A 56 8.56 39.69 -3.31
C ALA A 56 9.86 38.97 -2.94
N VAL A 57 9.76 37.78 -2.36
CA VAL A 57 10.89 36.85 -2.28
C VAL A 57 10.55 35.63 -3.13
N ARG A 58 11.24 35.50 -4.25
CA ARG A 58 11.30 34.31 -5.09
C ARG A 58 12.13 33.25 -4.37
N LEU A 59 11.54 32.08 -4.17
CA LEU A 59 12.28 30.85 -3.88
C LEU A 59 11.97 29.83 -4.98
N THR A 60 12.96 29.65 -5.85
CA THR A 60 13.00 28.58 -6.85
C THR A 60 13.50 27.31 -6.19
N GLY A 61 12.61 26.32 -6.02
CA GLY A 61 12.97 24.97 -5.65
C GLY A 61 12.68 24.01 -6.80
N ARG A 62 13.72 23.45 -7.37
CA ARG A 62 13.64 22.40 -8.38
C ARG A 62 13.28 21.08 -7.71
N TYR A 63 12.14 20.49 -8.07
CA TYR A 63 11.80 19.10 -7.73
C TYR A 63 12.14 18.16 -8.89
N ARG A 64 12.97 17.17 -8.60
CA ARG A 64 13.21 15.99 -9.43
C ARG A 64 12.03 15.04 -9.35
N TRP A 65 11.49 14.66 -10.49
CA TRP A 65 10.48 13.60 -10.61
C TRP A 65 11.13 12.23 -10.59
N ALA A 66 10.71 11.39 -9.67
CA ALA A 66 10.92 9.95 -9.72
C ALA A 66 9.68 9.31 -10.38
N ARG A 67 9.87 8.62 -11.49
CA ARG A 67 8.85 7.80 -12.15
C ARG A 67 8.72 6.49 -11.38
N VAL A 68 7.55 6.26 -10.82
CA VAL A 68 7.12 4.93 -10.39
C VAL A 68 6.27 4.36 -11.52
N THR A 69 6.74 3.31 -12.16
CA THR A 69 5.97 2.50 -13.11
C THR A 69 5.23 1.41 -12.36
N ALA A 70 3.91 1.44 -12.44
CA ALA A 70 3.05 0.36 -11.97
C ALA A 70 3.07 -0.79 -13.00
N LEU A 71 3.35 -1.99 -12.52
CA LEU A 71 3.25 -3.25 -13.26
C LEU A 71 1.78 -3.68 -13.34
N SER A 72 1.25 -3.80 -14.56
CA SER A 72 0.04 -4.56 -14.85
C SER A 72 0.45 -5.91 -15.41
N THR A 73 0.03 -6.95 -14.75
CA THR A 73 0.20 -8.33 -15.18
C THR A 73 -0.95 -8.72 -16.11
N ASP A 74 -0.64 -8.93 -17.39
CA ASP A 74 -1.51 -9.66 -18.32
C ASP A 74 -0.63 -10.63 -19.12
N PRO A 75 -0.86 -11.96 -19.08
CA PRO A 75 0.07 -12.96 -19.61
C PRO A 75 -0.35 -13.45 -20.99
N SER A 76 -0.31 -12.61 -22.02
CA SER A 76 -0.57 -13.12 -23.37
C SER A 76 0.00 -12.28 -24.51
N VAL A 77 1.29 -11.88 -24.45
CA VAL A 77 2.00 -11.37 -25.64
C VAL A 77 3.48 -11.71 -25.53
N PRO A 78 4.09 -12.35 -26.52
CA PRO A 78 5.53 -12.64 -26.48
C PRO A 78 6.36 -11.36 -26.67
N PRO A 79 7.56 -11.29 -26.06
CA PRO A 79 8.40 -10.10 -26.09
C PRO A 79 9.06 -9.94 -27.47
N THR A 80 8.77 -8.84 -28.16
CA THR A 80 9.53 -8.39 -29.31
C THR A 80 10.82 -7.73 -28.85
N CYS A 81 11.96 -8.36 -29.16
CA CYS A 81 13.28 -7.77 -28.99
C CYS A 81 13.44 -6.57 -29.93
N SER A 82 13.64 -5.39 -29.37
CA SER A 82 14.19 -4.25 -30.13
C SER A 82 15.70 -4.20 -29.94
N PRO A 83 16.49 -4.14 -31.00
CA PRO A 83 17.94 -3.97 -30.88
C PRO A 83 18.28 -2.53 -30.46
N PHE A 84 18.91 -2.38 -29.30
CA PHE A 84 19.52 -1.11 -28.91
C PHE A 84 20.81 -0.86 -29.71
N ILE A 85 20.74 0.04 -30.69
CA ILE A 85 21.92 0.58 -31.35
C ILE A 85 22.41 1.76 -30.49
N ILE A 86 23.60 1.62 -29.94
CA ILE A 86 24.28 2.66 -29.17
C ILE A 86 24.89 3.69 -30.15
N GLN A 87 24.31 4.87 -30.26
CA GLN A 87 24.89 6.00 -30.95
C GLN A 87 26.04 6.61 -30.13
N ALA A 88 27.27 6.41 -30.55
CA ALA A 88 28.41 7.19 -30.10
C ALA A 88 28.49 8.48 -30.93
N ARG A 89 28.17 9.63 -30.35
CA ARG A 89 28.50 10.94 -30.93
C ARG A 89 29.97 11.26 -30.66
N LEU A 90 30.76 11.18 -31.66
CA LEU A 90 32.13 11.75 -31.65
C LEU A 90 32.05 13.22 -32.10
N TYR A 91 32.47 14.13 -31.24
CA TYR A 91 32.71 15.53 -31.60
C TYR A 91 34.01 15.62 -32.42
N GLY A 92 33.90 15.99 -33.69
CA GLY A 92 35.04 16.30 -34.53
C GLY A 92 35.45 17.75 -34.34
N SER A 93 36.74 17.96 -34.10
CA SER A 93 37.42 19.24 -34.08
C SER A 93 37.52 19.83 -35.50
N ARG A 94 37.32 21.14 -35.58
CA ARG A 94 37.49 21.96 -36.76
C ARG A 94 38.93 21.93 -37.28
N ALA A 95 39.08 21.78 -38.61
CA ALA A 95 40.18 22.33 -39.36
C ALA A 95 39.65 23.01 -40.62
N SER A 96 40.18 24.18 -40.82
CA SER A 96 39.91 25.22 -41.82
C SER A 96 40.34 24.84 -43.23
N GLY A 97 39.60 25.38 -44.26
CA GLY A 97 40.26 25.76 -45.48
C GLY A 97 39.41 25.67 -46.75
N VAL A 98 39.10 26.85 -47.31
CA VAL A 98 39.00 27.22 -48.74
C VAL A 98 37.89 26.59 -49.58
N GLY A 99 36.88 27.22 -50.01
CA GLY A 99 36.57 28.32 -50.96
C GLY A 99 36.20 27.83 -52.32
N PHE A 100 34.93 28.03 -52.77
CA PHE A 100 34.64 28.59 -54.12
C PHE A 100 33.12 28.80 -54.29
N SER A 101 32.82 29.97 -54.61
CA SER A 101 31.80 30.80 -55.26
C SER A 101 30.57 30.16 -55.94
N GLY A 102 29.50 30.94 -55.90
CA GLY A 102 28.44 31.06 -56.92
C GLY A 102 27.05 31.29 -56.26
N GLU A 103 26.66 32.55 -56.07
CA GLU A 103 25.62 33.37 -56.74
C GLU A 103 24.20 32.72 -56.71
N ASP A 104 23.14 33.35 -56.34
CA ASP A 104 22.46 34.62 -56.33
C ASP A 104 21.32 34.58 -55.34
N GLY A 105 20.92 35.59 -54.73
CA GLY A 105 20.25 36.80 -55.01
C GLY A 105 19.20 37.11 -53.98
N GLY A 106 19.23 38.33 -53.48
CA GLY A 106 18.03 39.14 -53.17
C GLY A 106 17.62 39.36 -51.72
N GLU A 107 18.19 40.46 -51.18
CA GLU A 107 17.52 41.67 -50.63
C GLU A 107 16.45 41.45 -49.52
N SER A 108 16.36 42.17 -48.39
CA SER A 108 16.92 43.47 -48.03
C SER A 108 16.56 43.79 -46.56
N ALA A 109 17.46 44.55 -45.95
CA ALA A 109 17.28 45.63 -44.98
C ALA A 109 16.52 45.36 -43.63
N GLY A 110 16.99 45.82 -42.52
CA GLY A 110 17.91 46.77 -42.13
C GLY A 110 17.96 47.00 -40.63
N SER A 111 19.09 47.46 -40.16
CA SER A 111 19.41 48.39 -39.10
C SER A 111 18.87 48.09 -37.67
N GLY A 112 19.63 48.14 -36.66
CA GLY A 112 20.77 48.89 -36.26
C GLY A 112 20.93 48.83 -34.73
N GLY A 113 22.15 49.04 -34.28
CA GLY A 113 22.49 49.72 -32.99
C GLY A 113 22.86 48.78 -31.85
N GLU A 114 24.13 48.51 -31.59
CA GLU A 114 24.98 49.06 -30.49
C GLU A 114 24.38 48.83 -29.05
N GLU A 115 25.01 48.38 -28.04
CA GLU A 115 26.38 48.38 -27.51
C GLU A 115 26.42 47.53 -26.20
N SER A 116 27.53 46.87 -25.97
CA SER A 116 28.34 46.73 -24.75
C SER A 116 27.73 46.20 -23.46
N GLY A 117 28.40 45.23 -22.87
CA GLY A 117 28.39 44.94 -21.47
C GLY A 117 28.79 43.51 -21.16
N GLY A 118 30.08 43.31 -20.89
CA GLY A 118 30.60 42.02 -20.46
C GLY A 118 30.18 41.66 -19.06
N ASP A 119 30.01 40.38 -18.83
CA ASP A 119 30.22 39.79 -17.55
C ASP A 119 30.64 38.32 -17.72
N ASP A 120 31.76 38.03 -17.09
CA ASP A 120 32.47 36.76 -17.04
C ASP A 120 31.59 35.66 -16.39
N GLU A 121 31.10 34.71 -17.16
CA GLU A 121 30.71 33.41 -16.66
C GLU A 121 31.80 32.38 -16.88
N ALA A 122 32.39 31.91 -15.78
CA ALA A 122 33.33 30.80 -15.78
C ALA A 122 32.69 29.54 -16.33
N PRO A 123 33.38 28.75 -17.16
CA PRO A 123 32.86 27.54 -17.73
C PRO A 123 32.78 26.42 -16.66
N TYR A 124 31.62 25.84 -16.52
CA TYR A 124 31.42 24.59 -15.78
C TYR A 124 32.28 23.48 -16.40
N SER A 125 33.36 23.08 -15.70
CA SER A 125 34.16 21.91 -16.07
C SER A 125 33.37 20.64 -15.69
N GLY A 126 32.74 20.02 -16.68
CA GLY A 126 32.29 18.64 -16.59
C GLY A 126 33.47 17.69 -16.41
N PRO A 127 33.32 16.48 -15.91
CA PRO A 127 34.40 15.54 -15.71
C PRO A 127 35.13 15.27 -17.02
N GLN A 128 36.43 15.60 -17.09
CA GLN A 128 37.28 15.44 -18.27
C GLN A 128 37.59 13.97 -18.49
N MET A 129 37.40 13.50 -19.74
CA MET A 129 37.92 12.21 -20.20
C MET A 129 39.45 12.30 -20.28
N THR A 130 40.14 11.39 -19.60
CA THR A 130 41.62 11.32 -19.66
C THR A 130 42.00 10.31 -20.74
N ALA A 131 42.53 10.80 -21.85
CA ALA A 131 43.13 9.97 -22.90
C ALA A 131 44.48 9.42 -22.44
N LEU A 132 44.65 8.10 -22.51
CA LEU A 132 45.92 7.45 -22.13
C LEU A 132 46.86 7.42 -23.35
N THR A 133 48.15 7.75 -23.15
CA THR A 133 49.15 7.72 -24.19
C THR A 133 49.26 6.33 -24.85
N PRO A 134 49.35 6.23 -26.19
CA PRO A 134 49.50 4.95 -26.87
C PRO A 134 50.80 4.25 -26.46
N MET A 135 50.67 3.16 -25.70
CA MET A 135 51.79 2.25 -25.37
C MET A 135 51.78 1.04 -26.32
N MET A 136 52.97 0.50 -26.65
CA MET A 136 53.04 -0.77 -27.37
C MET A 136 52.45 -1.89 -26.47
N VAL A 137 51.48 -2.63 -27.00
CA VAL A 137 50.87 -3.75 -26.29
C VAL A 137 51.84 -4.90 -26.15
N PRO A 138 52.17 -5.38 -24.94
CA PRO A 138 53.10 -6.47 -24.75
C PRO A 138 52.56 -7.80 -25.29
N ASP A 139 53.41 -8.60 -25.94
CA ASP A 139 53.02 -9.89 -26.51
C ASP A 139 52.70 -10.93 -25.44
N VAL A 140 53.28 -10.83 -24.25
CA VAL A 140 53.04 -11.71 -23.11
C VAL A 140 52.66 -10.84 -21.90
N PHE A 141 51.45 -11.04 -21.38
CA PHE A 141 50.97 -10.35 -20.19
C PHE A 141 49.98 -11.27 -19.46
N PRO A 142 50.50 -12.17 -18.59
CA PRO A 142 49.74 -13.30 -18.06
C PRO A 142 48.69 -12.90 -17.02
N ASN A 143 48.93 -11.83 -16.21
CA ASN A 143 48.09 -11.48 -15.08
C ASN A 143 47.22 -10.23 -15.42
N VAL A 144 45.93 -10.44 -15.58
CA VAL A 144 45.00 -9.38 -15.97
C VAL A 144 43.82 -9.22 -15.01
N PRO A 145 43.33 -7.96 -14.78
CA PRO A 145 42.05 -7.75 -14.14
C PRO A 145 40.92 -8.40 -14.95
N LEU A 146 39.98 -9.08 -14.27
CA LEU A 146 38.85 -9.71 -14.90
C LEU A 146 37.68 -8.76 -14.93
N ILE A 147 37.15 -8.48 -16.12
CA ILE A 147 35.92 -7.72 -16.32
C ILE A 147 34.89 -8.66 -16.94
N ALA A 148 33.80 -8.92 -16.20
CA ALA A 148 32.72 -9.77 -16.67
C ALA A 148 31.65 -8.94 -17.38
N VAL A 149 31.36 -9.27 -18.65
CA VAL A 149 30.35 -8.58 -19.46
C VAL A 149 29.19 -9.49 -19.80
N SER A 150 27.99 -8.95 -19.87
CA SER A 150 26.78 -9.65 -20.33
C SER A 150 26.47 -9.29 -21.80
N ARG A 151 25.80 -10.19 -22.48
CA ARG A 151 25.23 -10.10 -23.83
C ARG A 151 26.20 -10.10 -24.99
N ASN A 152 27.19 -9.25 -25.10
CA ASN A 152 28.04 -9.17 -26.28
C ASN A 152 29.51 -9.32 -25.91
N PRO A 153 30.28 -10.30 -26.42
CA PRO A 153 31.70 -10.40 -26.20
C PRO A 153 32.45 -9.25 -26.92
N VAL A 154 33.66 -8.98 -26.50
CA VAL A 154 34.54 -8.04 -27.22
C VAL A 154 35.37 -8.85 -28.22
N PHE A 155 35.27 -8.51 -29.51
CA PHE A 155 36.10 -9.13 -30.52
C PHE A 155 37.45 -8.40 -30.67
N PRO A 156 38.54 -9.10 -31.07
CA PRO A 156 39.82 -8.46 -31.35
C PRO A 156 39.69 -7.36 -32.43
N ARG A 157 40.34 -6.20 -32.20
CA ARG A 157 40.31 -4.98 -33.00
C ARG A 157 38.98 -4.18 -32.95
N PHE A 158 38.07 -4.53 -32.09
CA PHE A 158 36.86 -3.75 -31.89
C PHE A 158 36.96 -2.90 -30.63
N ILE A 159 36.31 -1.74 -30.72
CA ILE A 159 36.19 -0.80 -29.60
C ILE A 159 34.84 -1.01 -28.92
N LYS A 160 34.86 -1.08 -27.62
CA LYS A 160 33.63 -1.19 -26.81
C LYS A 160 33.69 -0.26 -25.61
N ILE A 161 32.55 0.32 -25.24
CA ILE A 161 32.38 1.09 -24.01
C ILE A 161 31.93 0.12 -22.92
N ILE A 162 32.67 0.07 -21.81
CA ILE A 162 32.34 -0.75 -20.65
C ILE A 162 32.18 0.16 -19.44
N GLU A 163 31.12 -0.06 -18.65
CA GLU A 163 30.88 0.62 -17.38
C GLU A 163 31.05 -0.41 -16.24
N VAL A 164 31.90 -0.07 -15.26
CA VAL A 164 32.19 -0.89 -14.09
C VAL A 164 31.65 -0.17 -12.85
N LYS A 165 30.90 -0.90 -12.00
CA LYS A 165 30.25 -0.37 -10.79
C LYS A 165 30.81 -1.00 -9.49
N ASN A 166 31.47 -2.15 -9.57
CA ASN A 166 32.04 -2.80 -8.41
C ASN A 166 33.22 -2.01 -7.88
N LYS A 167 33.20 -1.61 -6.61
CA LYS A 167 34.19 -0.72 -5.99
C LYS A 167 35.58 -1.33 -5.96
N ALA A 168 35.73 -2.62 -5.65
CA ALA A 168 37.02 -3.29 -5.60
C ALA A 168 37.66 -3.38 -6.98
N LEU A 169 36.88 -3.73 -8.02
CA LEU A 169 37.37 -3.77 -9.40
C LEU A 169 37.72 -2.38 -9.94
N MET A 170 36.91 -1.35 -9.60
CA MET A 170 37.19 0.04 -9.97
C MET A 170 38.54 0.51 -9.38
N GLU A 171 38.82 0.21 -8.13
CA GLU A 171 40.08 0.61 -7.48
C GLU A 171 41.28 -0.13 -8.06
N LEU A 172 41.12 -1.42 -8.35
CA LEU A 172 42.14 -2.18 -9.05
C LEU A 172 42.45 -1.62 -10.44
N LEU A 173 41.45 -1.26 -11.24
CA LEU A 173 41.63 -0.69 -12.55
C LEU A 173 42.28 0.69 -12.51
N ARG A 174 41.87 1.57 -11.57
CA ARG A 174 42.52 2.87 -11.31
C ARG A 174 44.00 2.70 -11.01
N ARG A 175 44.35 1.74 -10.15
CA ARG A 175 45.73 1.44 -9.81
C ARG A 175 46.52 0.93 -11.02
N LYS A 176 45.98 -0.03 -11.80
CA LYS A 176 46.66 -0.54 -13.01
C LYS A 176 46.91 0.57 -14.04
N VAL A 177 45.98 1.49 -14.22
CA VAL A 177 46.17 2.64 -15.10
C VAL A 177 47.27 3.59 -14.56
N ARG A 178 47.29 3.89 -13.25
CA ARG A 178 48.39 4.69 -12.64
C ARG A 178 49.76 4.05 -12.77
N LEU A 179 49.84 2.72 -12.78
CA LEU A 179 51.08 1.97 -12.99
C LEU A 179 51.48 1.87 -14.46
N ALA A 180 50.86 2.62 -15.36
CA ALA A 180 51.06 2.56 -16.80
C ALA A 180 50.82 1.14 -17.41
N GLN A 181 49.89 0.42 -16.86
CA GLN A 181 49.45 -0.91 -17.32
C GLN A 181 47.96 -0.90 -17.65
N PRO A 182 47.47 -0.16 -18.64
CA PRO A 182 46.02 0.00 -18.93
C PRO A 182 45.47 -1.21 -19.69
N TYR A 183 45.67 -2.42 -19.13
CA TYR A 183 45.24 -3.67 -19.75
C TYR A 183 44.30 -4.44 -18.86
N ALA A 184 43.30 -5.13 -19.46
CA ALA A 184 42.34 -5.97 -18.77
C ALA A 184 41.96 -7.19 -19.63
N GLY A 185 41.39 -8.22 -19.02
CA GLY A 185 40.73 -9.32 -19.70
C GLY A 185 39.22 -9.18 -19.62
N VAL A 186 38.54 -9.17 -20.76
CA VAL A 186 37.08 -9.12 -20.83
C VAL A 186 36.54 -10.50 -21.19
N PHE A 187 35.69 -11.03 -20.32
CA PHE A 187 35.06 -12.34 -20.46
C PHE A 187 33.55 -12.22 -20.42
N MET A 188 32.86 -13.06 -21.19
CA MET A 188 31.43 -13.05 -21.24
C MET A 188 30.85 -13.99 -20.18
N LYS A 189 29.75 -13.60 -19.58
CA LYS A 189 28.97 -14.42 -18.64
C LYS A 189 28.13 -15.44 -19.39
N LYS A 190 27.86 -16.57 -18.73
CA LYS A 190 26.93 -17.58 -19.22
C LYS A 190 25.45 -17.24 -18.96
N ASP A 191 25.18 -16.42 -17.93
CA ASP A 191 23.84 -15.90 -17.61
C ASP A 191 23.76 -14.39 -17.98
N ASP A 192 22.96 -14.10 -18.98
CA ASP A 192 22.73 -12.73 -19.48
C ASP A 192 21.92 -11.83 -18.54
N ASN A 193 21.23 -12.39 -17.55
CA ASN A 193 20.42 -11.66 -16.58
C ASN A 193 21.22 -11.15 -15.39
N ASN A 194 22.43 -11.62 -15.20
CA ASN A 194 23.29 -11.16 -14.12
C ASN A 194 24.02 -9.85 -14.52
N GLU A 195 23.64 -8.72 -13.93
CA GLU A 195 24.24 -7.40 -14.23
C GLU A 195 25.49 -7.07 -13.39
N SER A 196 26.01 -7.97 -12.53
CA SER A 196 27.23 -7.71 -11.74
C SER A 196 28.46 -7.64 -12.62
N ASP A 197 29.39 -6.72 -12.35
CA ASP A 197 30.65 -6.58 -13.13
C ASP A 197 31.72 -7.60 -12.70
N VAL A 198 31.51 -8.34 -11.62
CA VAL A 198 32.38 -9.38 -11.05
C VAL A 198 31.64 -10.69 -10.91
N VAL A 199 32.36 -11.78 -10.75
CA VAL A 199 31.84 -13.14 -10.58
C VAL A 199 32.47 -13.82 -9.36
N GLU A 200 31.67 -14.65 -8.68
CA GLU A 200 32.09 -15.41 -7.51
C GLU A 200 32.75 -16.74 -7.90
N SER A 201 32.50 -17.25 -9.11
CA SER A 201 33.06 -18.50 -9.62
C SER A 201 33.41 -18.37 -11.10
N LEU A 202 34.54 -18.98 -11.51
CA LEU A 202 34.94 -19.10 -12.91
C LEU A 202 33.93 -19.89 -13.76
N ASP A 203 33.09 -20.71 -13.14
CA ASP A 203 32.05 -21.48 -13.85
C ASP A 203 30.90 -20.57 -14.40
N ALA A 204 30.76 -19.38 -13.86
CA ALA A 204 29.73 -18.41 -14.29
C ALA A 204 30.10 -17.67 -15.57
N ILE A 205 31.38 -17.79 -16.04
CA ILE A 205 31.85 -17.12 -17.25
C ILE A 205 32.38 -18.13 -18.25
N TYR A 206 32.55 -17.68 -19.50
CA TYR A 206 33.23 -18.45 -20.52
C TYR A 206 34.74 -18.37 -20.31
N SER A 207 35.46 -19.48 -20.53
CA SER A 207 36.91 -19.55 -20.32
C SER A 207 37.72 -18.74 -21.34
N THR A 208 37.14 -18.47 -22.51
CA THR A 208 37.78 -17.70 -23.59
C THR A 208 37.20 -16.28 -23.62
N GLY A 209 38.09 -15.32 -23.56
CA GLY A 209 37.75 -13.88 -23.63
C GLY A 209 38.72 -13.12 -24.49
N THR A 210 38.77 -11.82 -24.32
CA THR A 210 39.61 -10.92 -25.11
C THR A 210 40.49 -10.05 -24.22
N PHE A 211 41.80 -10.01 -24.53
CA PHE A 211 42.72 -9.07 -23.94
C PHE A 211 42.45 -7.68 -24.52
N VAL A 212 42.18 -6.71 -23.65
CA VAL A 212 41.82 -5.36 -24.06
C VAL A 212 42.78 -4.34 -23.48
N GLN A 213 42.98 -3.25 -24.23
CA GLN A 213 43.65 -2.04 -23.78
C GLN A 213 42.61 -0.96 -23.50
N ILE A 214 42.77 -0.26 -22.38
CA ILE A 214 41.94 0.88 -22.01
C ILE A 214 42.50 2.12 -22.69
N HIS A 215 41.74 2.73 -23.59
CA HIS A 215 42.17 3.94 -24.34
C HIS A 215 41.78 5.21 -23.61
N GLU A 216 40.58 5.24 -23.07
CA GLU A 216 40.06 6.38 -22.33
C GLU A 216 39.32 5.89 -21.10
N MET A 217 39.43 6.64 -20.03
CA MET A 217 38.75 6.33 -18.77
C MET A 217 38.14 7.59 -18.19
N GLN A 218 36.83 7.52 -17.86
CA GLN A 218 36.07 8.57 -17.21
C GLN A 218 35.61 8.07 -15.85
N ASP A 219 36.07 8.74 -14.82
CA ASP A 219 35.67 8.44 -13.44
C ASP A 219 34.46 9.28 -13.06
N LEU A 220 33.33 8.65 -12.77
CA LEU A 220 32.06 9.30 -12.39
C LEU A 220 31.79 9.16 -10.87
N GLY A 221 32.78 8.64 -10.13
CA GLY A 221 32.69 8.45 -8.67
C GLY A 221 31.98 7.16 -8.26
N ASP A 222 30.74 6.97 -8.69
CA ASP A 222 29.93 5.77 -8.44
C ASP A 222 30.14 4.65 -9.47
N LYS A 223 30.67 5.00 -10.66
CA LYS A 223 31.01 4.06 -11.73
C LYS A 223 32.18 4.56 -12.56
N LEU A 224 32.90 3.62 -13.15
CA LEU A 224 34.00 3.85 -14.05
C LEU A 224 33.55 3.53 -15.47
N ARG A 225 33.61 4.52 -16.37
CA ARG A 225 33.27 4.34 -17.78
C ARG A 225 34.55 4.32 -18.60
N MET A 226 34.76 3.25 -19.38
CA MET A 226 35.98 3.03 -20.11
C MET A 226 35.71 2.74 -21.57
N ILE A 227 36.57 3.28 -22.45
CA ILE A 227 36.66 2.91 -23.86
C ILE A 227 37.80 1.91 -24.00
N VAL A 228 37.46 0.66 -24.31
CA VAL A 228 38.40 -0.44 -24.41
C VAL A 228 38.53 -0.90 -25.87
N MET A 229 39.75 -1.26 -26.30
CA MET A 229 40.02 -1.88 -27.59
C MET A 229 40.51 -3.31 -27.40
N GLY A 230 39.87 -4.27 -28.06
CA GLY A 230 40.29 -5.68 -28.06
C GLY A 230 41.57 -5.85 -28.89
N HIS A 231 42.52 -6.67 -28.41
CA HIS A 231 43.76 -6.97 -29.13
C HIS A 231 43.86 -8.40 -29.57
N ARG A 232 43.70 -9.34 -28.65
CA ARG A 232 43.87 -10.79 -28.92
C ARG A 232 42.95 -11.63 -28.02
N ARG A 233 42.75 -12.86 -28.44
CA ARG A 233 42.02 -13.87 -27.64
C ARG A 233 42.88 -14.40 -26.55
N ILE A 234 42.31 -14.56 -25.38
CA ILE A 234 42.94 -15.11 -24.16
C ILE A 234 42.03 -16.19 -23.55
N ARG A 235 42.66 -17.13 -22.84
CA ARG A 235 41.97 -18.17 -22.10
C ARG A 235 42.44 -18.12 -20.64
N ILE A 236 41.50 -18.27 -19.71
CA ILE A 236 41.81 -18.33 -18.28
C ILE A 236 42.50 -19.64 -17.97
N SER A 237 43.68 -19.57 -17.29
CA SER A 237 44.44 -20.69 -16.80
C SER A 237 44.13 -20.93 -15.33
N ARG A 238 44.17 -19.91 -14.51
CA ARG A 238 43.82 -19.98 -13.07
C ARG A 238 43.40 -18.66 -12.49
N GLN A 239 42.70 -18.74 -11.33
CA GLN A 239 42.37 -17.56 -10.52
C GLN A 239 43.62 -17.10 -9.74
N LEU A 240 43.79 -15.79 -9.60
CA LEU A 240 44.80 -15.19 -8.75
C LEU A 240 44.13 -14.51 -7.56
N GLU A 241 44.60 -14.81 -6.35
CA GLU A 241 44.21 -14.09 -5.16
C GLU A 241 44.95 -12.75 -5.12
N VAL A 242 44.25 -11.69 -4.82
CA VAL A 242 44.81 -10.35 -4.65
C VAL A 242 45.08 -10.20 -3.16
N ASP A 243 46.35 -10.22 -2.76
CA ASP A 243 46.76 -10.08 -1.36
C ASP A 243 46.26 -8.76 -0.77
N ALA A 244 45.67 -8.82 0.44
CA ALA A 244 45.06 -7.69 1.13
C ALA A 244 46.08 -6.54 1.45
N GLU A 245 47.38 -6.85 1.49
CA GLU A 245 48.45 -5.84 1.62
C GLU A 245 48.65 -5.03 0.35
N GLU A 246 48.32 -5.58 -0.81
CA GLU A 246 48.33 -4.81 -2.08
C GLU A 246 47.20 -3.77 -2.18
N MET A 247 46.15 -3.84 -1.37
CA MET A 247 45.01 -2.88 -1.34
C MET A 247 45.22 -1.71 -0.38
N LEU A 248 46.12 -1.79 0.59
CA LEU A 248 46.18 -0.84 1.73
C LEU A 248 47.35 0.18 1.70
N THR A 249 48.22 0.18 0.72
CA THR A 249 49.30 1.20 0.61
C THR A 249 48.96 2.32 -0.34
N SER A 250 48.20 3.33 0.19
CA SER A 250 48.25 4.68 -0.37
C SER A 250 49.44 5.45 0.24
N PRO A 251 50.40 5.96 -0.52
CA PRO A 251 51.37 6.90 0.02
C PRO A 251 50.69 8.27 0.13
N GLU A 252 50.51 8.73 1.36
CA GLU A 252 50.26 10.16 1.63
C GLU A 252 51.44 10.98 1.11
N TRP A 253 51.18 11.78 0.14
CA TRP A 253 52.13 12.79 -0.28
C TRP A 253 51.94 14.01 0.61
N SER A 254 52.91 14.23 1.50
CA SER A 254 53.11 15.52 2.16
C SER A 254 53.76 16.49 1.16
N GLU A 255 53.00 17.43 0.66
CA GLU A 255 53.53 18.62 0.02
C GLU A 255 54.04 19.58 1.10
N SER A 256 55.35 19.71 1.15
CA SER A 256 56.08 20.79 1.81
C SER A 256 56.27 21.92 0.82
N ASP A 257 55.52 22.99 0.96
CA ASP A 257 55.88 24.29 0.35
C ASP A 257 56.49 25.21 1.39
N PRO A 258 57.60 25.86 1.12
CA PRO A 258 58.07 26.96 1.93
C PRO A 258 57.71 28.30 1.29
N ASP A 259 57.43 29.27 2.21
CA ASP A 259 57.35 30.69 2.03
C ASP A 259 56.03 31.36 1.62
N SER A 260 55.40 31.94 2.58
CA SER A 260 55.44 33.40 2.82
C SER A 260 54.37 33.83 3.86
N MET A 261 54.87 34.23 4.96
CA MET A 261 54.58 35.40 5.78
C MET A 261 53.37 36.28 5.41
N LEU A 262 52.62 36.56 6.49
CA LEU A 262 52.07 37.83 6.91
C LEU A 262 50.56 38.07 6.88
N LYS A 263 50.08 38.25 8.09
CA LYS A 263 49.10 39.22 8.61
C LYS A 263 47.63 38.82 8.76
N SER A 264 47.33 38.67 9.97
CA SER A 264 46.41 39.44 10.83
C SER A 264 44.97 39.02 11.00
N ALA A 265 44.73 38.68 12.25
CA ALA A 265 43.40 38.58 12.86
C ALA A 265 42.66 39.96 12.87
N PRO A 266 41.39 40.12 13.26
CA PRO A 266 40.87 39.63 14.52
C PRO A 266 39.34 39.26 14.59
N ARG A 267 39.00 38.42 15.58
CA ARG A 267 37.95 38.51 16.60
C ARG A 267 36.56 39.07 16.28
N ARG A 268 35.54 38.24 16.62
CA ARG A 268 34.56 38.47 17.70
C ARG A 268 33.46 37.40 17.70
N LYS A 269 33.35 36.61 18.77
CA LYS A 269 32.42 36.63 19.92
C LYS A 269 30.94 36.64 19.48
N SER A 270 30.06 35.83 19.93
CA SER A 270 29.68 35.25 21.23
C SER A 270 28.36 34.48 21.03
N LYS A 271 27.88 33.61 21.75
CA LYS A 271 27.61 33.21 23.08
C LYS A 271 26.54 32.12 23.10
N ARG A 272 26.77 31.09 23.93
CA ARG A 272 25.88 30.45 24.94
C ARG A 272 24.63 29.75 24.42
N SER A 273 24.27 28.53 24.89
CA SER A 273 24.45 27.99 26.24
C SER A 273 23.97 26.53 26.32
N HIS A 274 24.54 25.86 27.28
CA HIS A 274 24.08 24.79 28.17
C HIS A 274 24.02 23.35 27.67
N LYS A 275 24.99 22.59 28.15
CA LYS A 275 25.08 21.67 29.34
C LYS A 275 24.31 20.38 29.13
N ASP A 276 24.99 19.23 29.11
CA ASP A 276 25.46 18.54 30.29
C ASP A 276 26.56 17.49 29.97
N PRO A 277 27.19 16.85 30.95
CA PRO A 277 28.63 16.59 31.00
C PRO A 277 29.04 15.15 30.58
N PRO A 278 30.36 14.91 30.46
CA PRO A 278 30.88 13.64 29.93
C PRO A 278 30.95 12.59 31.03
N ARG A 279 30.42 11.40 30.75
CA ARG A 279 30.73 10.18 31.52
C ARG A 279 31.93 9.44 30.93
N SER A 280 32.93 9.42 31.80
CA SER A 280 34.05 8.48 31.97
C SER A 280 34.55 7.62 30.79
N LEU A 281 35.76 7.97 30.44
CA LEU A 281 36.78 7.23 29.68
C LEU A 281 37.36 5.99 30.44
N THR A 282 36.58 4.98 30.73
CA THR A 282 37.12 3.72 31.29
C THR A 282 36.54 2.41 30.82
N GLU A 283 35.66 2.45 29.79
CA GLU A 283 35.09 1.22 29.21
C GLU A 283 35.40 1.01 27.71
N LYS A 284 36.51 1.51 27.21
CA LYS A 284 36.94 1.31 25.82
C LYS A 284 38.20 0.48 25.66
N LEU A 285 38.47 -0.47 26.56
CA LEU A 285 39.66 -1.26 26.44
C LEU A 285 39.49 -2.79 26.51
N GLU A 286 38.26 -3.30 26.39
CA GLU A 286 38.05 -4.75 26.33
C GLU A 286 36.95 -5.18 25.35
N ASN A 287 36.97 -4.69 24.13
CA ASN A 287 36.29 -5.37 23.01
C ASN A 287 37.09 -5.15 21.74
N LYS A 288 38.26 -5.73 21.65
CA LYS A 288 38.80 -6.17 20.39
C LYS A 288 38.00 -7.38 19.91
N VAL A 289 36.85 -7.12 19.30
CA VAL A 289 36.24 -8.05 18.39
C VAL A 289 37.17 -8.09 17.19
N GLN A 290 37.82 -9.22 17.03
CA GLN A 290 38.49 -9.63 15.81
C GLN A 290 37.45 -9.60 14.70
N LEU A 291 37.43 -8.51 13.92
CA LEU A 291 36.87 -8.51 12.58
C LEU A 291 37.81 -9.40 11.76
N GLN A 292 37.50 -10.68 11.67
CA GLN A 292 37.98 -11.48 10.55
C GLN A 292 37.41 -10.78 9.29
N PRO A 293 38.28 -10.42 8.32
CA PRO A 293 37.77 -10.03 7.00
C PRO A 293 37.05 -11.25 6.45
N LEU A 294 35.74 -11.10 6.16
CA LEU A 294 35.03 -12.01 5.29
C LEU A 294 35.82 -12.06 3.98
N PRO A 295 36.26 -13.23 3.48
CA PRO A 295 36.84 -13.33 2.17
C PRO A 295 35.78 -12.77 1.19
N SER A 296 36.13 -11.72 0.43
CA SER A 296 35.34 -11.31 -0.73
C SER A 296 35.40 -12.48 -1.70
N SER A 297 34.29 -13.10 -1.98
CA SER A 297 34.17 -14.23 -2.91
C SER A 297 34.41 -13.81 -4.36
N ASP A 298 34.55 -12.52 -4.61
CA ASP A 298 34.66 -11.93 -5.95
C ASP A 298 36.04 -12.18 -6.57
N ILE A 299 36.04 -12.70 -7.80
CA ILE A 299 37.26 -12.93 -8.57
C ILE A 299 37.63 -11.64 -9.32
N LEU A 300 38.75 -11.00 -8.93
CA LEU A 300 39.20 -9.73 -9.50
C LEU A 300 40.38 -9.87 -10.48
N MET A 301 41.21 -10.89 -10.32
CA MET A 301 42.42 -11.12 -11.14
C MET A 301 42.47 -12.57 -11.61
N VAL A 302 42.92 -12.75 -12.85
CA VAL A 302 43.12 -14.05 -13.46
C VAL A 302 44.44 -14.13 -14.20
N GLU A 303 45.05 -15.33 -14.20
CA GLU A 303 46.14 -15.66 -15.11
C GLU A 303 45.56 -16.17 -16.42
N VAL A 304 46.11 -15.71 -17.53
CA VAL A 304 45.61 -16.00 -18.88
C VAL A 304 46.71 -16.39 -19.84
N ASP A 305 46.37 -17.31 -20.71
CA ASP A 305 47.19 -17.72 -21.84
C ASP A 305 46.68 -17.16 -23.16
N ASN A 306 47.61 -16.86 -24.09
CA ASN A 306 47.23 -16.38 -25.42
C ASN A 306 46.67 -17.52 -26.26
N VAL A 307 45.48 -17.36 -26.84
CA VAL A 307 44.89 -18.29 -27.79
C VAL A 307 45.34 -17.98 -29.19
N GLN A 308 46.16 -18.86 -29.79
CA GLN A 308 46.58 -18.71 -31.18
C GLN A 308 45.60 -19.47 -32.10
N HIS A 309 45.48 -18.95 -33.33
CA HIS A 309 44.71 -19.61 -34.38
C HIS A 309 45.44 -20.83 -34.91
N GLU A 310 44.71 -21.84 -35.33
CA GLU A 310 45.25 -22.96 -36.07
C GLU A 310 45.89 -22.48 -37.37
N GLN A 311 47.03 -23.08 -37.77
CA GLN A 311 47.64 -22.75 -39.04
C GLN A 311 46.71 -23.16 -40.19
N PHE A 312 46.36 -22.20 -41.04
CA PHE A 312 45.49 -22.42 -42.15
C PHE A 312 46.14 -21.93 -43.47
N THR A 313 45.77 -22.57 -44.56
CA THR A 313 46.13 -22.14 -45.91
C THR A 313 44.89 -21.50 -46.56
N VAL A 314 45.09 -20.51 -47.41
CA VAL A 314 43.99 -19.84 -48.13
C VAL A 314 43.53 -20.74 -49.27
N THR A 315 42.64 -21.70 -48.95
CA THR A 315 42.02 -22.61 -49.91
C THR A 315 40.92 -21.87 -50.71
N GLU A 316 40.45 -22.48 -51.79
CA GLU A 316 39.32 -21.96 -52.58
C GLU A 316 38.03 -21.85 -51.75
N GLU A 317 37.86 -22.75 -50.79
CA GLU A 317 36.74 -22.69 -49.84
C GLU A 317 36.78 -21.44 -48.96
N VAL A 318 37.94 -21.07 -48.42
CA VAL A 318 38.13 -19.88 -47.61
C VAL A 318 37.86 -18.63 -48.44
N LYS A 319 38.31 -18.61 -49.73
CA LYS A 319 38.04 -17.49 -50.64
C LYS A 319 36.51 -17.38 -50.92
N ALA A 320 35.84 -18.49 -51.15
CA ALA A 320 34.40 -18.48 -51.39
C ALA A 320 33.58 -18.01 -50.18
N LEU A 321 33.93 -18.48 -48.99
CA LEU A 321 33.31 -18.02 -47.73
C LEU A 321 33.55 -16.51 -47.50
N THR A 322 34.74 -16.06 -47.70
CA THR A 322 35.10 -14.62 -47.61
C THR A 322 34.29 -13.75 -48.59
N ALA A 323 34.20 -14.17 -49.86
CA ALA A 323 33.42 -13.46 -50.85
C ALA A 323 31.91 -13.44 -50.51
N GLU A 324 31.38 -14.55 -50.03
CA GLU A 324 29.95 -14.61 -49.65
C GLU A 324 29.65 -13.79 -48.38
N ILE A 325 30.55 -13.71 -47.39
CA ILE A 325 30.40 -12.81 -46.22
C ILE A 325 30.34 -11.36 -46.68
N VAL A 326 31.29 -10.91 -47.54
CA VAL A 326 31.31 -9.54 -48.07
C VAL A 326 30.04 -9.22 -48.84
N LYS A 327 29.56 -10.15 -49.64
CA LYS A 327 28.32 -10.01 -50.39
C LYS A 327 27.12 -9.90 -49.42
N THR A 328 26.98 -10.79 -48.42
CA THR A 328 25.89 -10.73 -47.46
C THR A 328 25.86 -9.45 -46.65
N ILE A 329 27.02 -8.94 -46.23
CA ILE A 329 27.13 -7.61 -45.56
C ILE A 329 26.64 -6.49 -46.49
N ARG A 330 27.01 -6.52 -47.77
CA ARG A 330 26.55 -5.53 -48.76
C ARG A 330 25.05 -5.57 -49.00
N ASP A 331 24.48 -6.79 -49.02
CA ASP A 331 23.04 -7.02 -49.16
C ASP A 331 22.26 -6.53 -47.90
N ILE A 332 22.79 -6.72 -46.68
CA ILE A 332 22.24 -6.18 -45.46
C ILE A 332 22.25 -4.64 -45.47
N ILE A 333 23.36 -4.01 -45.91
CA ILE A 333 23.49 -2.55 -46.02
C ILE A 333 22.46 -1.99 -47.01
N ALA A 334 22.17 -2.70 -48.09
CA ALA A 334 21.17 -2.30 -49.08
C ALA A 334 19.74 -2.35 -48.52
N LEU A 335 19.44 -3.27 -47.60
CA LEU A 335 18.14 -3.41 -46.92
C LEU A 335 17.96 -2.42 -45.77
N ASN A 336 19.02 -2.14 -45.02
CA ASN A 336 18.98 -1.27 -43.85
C ASN A 336 20.18 -0.29 -43.81
N PRO A 337 19.95 0.99 -44.13
CA PRO A 337 21.02 2.00 -44.22
C PRO A 337 21.80 2.22 -42.91
N LEU A 338 21.22 1.87 -41.73
CA LEU A 338 21.91 2.04 -40.45
C LEU A 338 23.18 1.18 -40.33
N TYR A 339 23.20 0.01 -40.99
CA TYR A 339 24.40 -0.84 -41.02
C TYR A 339 25.55 -0.21 -41.78
N ARG A 340 25.26 0.69 -42.72
CA ARG A 340 26.30 1.42 -43.48
C ARG A 340 27.19 2.25 -42.57
N GLU A 341 26.60 2.98 -41.62
CA GLU A 341 27.37 3.81 -40.67
C GLU A 341 28.23 2.94 -39.77
N SER A 342 27.67 1.83 -39.26
CA SER A 342 28.38 0.87 -38.38
C SER A 342 29.59 0.25 -39.12
N VAL A 343 29.41 -0.18 -40.37
CA VAL A 343 30.50 -0.74 -41.18
C VAL A 343 31.55 0.30 -41.50
N LEU A 344 31.17 1.55 -41.85
CA LEU A 344 32.11 2.66 -42.13
C LEU A 344 32.91 3.00 -40.85
N GLN A 345 32.32 3.06 -39.70
CA GLN A 345 33.02 3.28 -38.41
C GLN A 345 34.05 2.17 -38.14
N MET A 346 33.68 0.90 -38.35
CA MET A 346 34.58 -0.26 -38.18
C MET A 346 35.71 -0.23 -39.20
N MET A 347 35.49 0.24 -40.43
CA MET A 347 36.52 0.35 -41.45
C MET A 347 37.45 1.54 -41.21
N GLN A 348 37.00 2.65 -40.62
CA GLN A 348 37.81 3.82 -40.30
C GLN A 348 38.84 3.57 -39.18
N ALA A 349 38.58 2.59 -38.31
CA ALA A 349 39.48 2.21 -37.22
C ALA A 349 40.80 1.55 -37.64
N GLY A 350 41.08 1.51 -38.95
CA GLY A 350 42.39 1.24 -39.56
C GLY A 350 42.59 -0.16 -40.13
N GLN A 351 43.04 -0.19 -41.35
CA GLN A 351 43.55 -1.35 -42.12
C GLN A 351 42.56 -2.31 -42.75
N ARG A 352 42.85 -2.72 -43.97
CA ARG A 352 42.21 -3.73 -44.84
C ARG A 352 41.63 -4.96 -44.12
N VAL A 353 40.57 -4.72 -43.36
CA VAL A 353 39.86 -5.76 -42.58
C VAL A 353 39.21 -6.76 -43.52
N VAL A 354 38.80 -6.30 -44.71
CA VAL A 354 38.05 -7.12 -45.69
C VAL A 354 38.94 -8.19 -46.36
N ASP A 355 40.23 -7.92 -46.44
CA ASP A 355 41.18 -8.82 -47.09
C ASP A 355 41.75 -9.92 -46.20
N ASN A 356 41.48 -9.84 -44.85
CA ASN A 356 41.98 -10.80 -43.92
C ASN A 356 40.83 -11.68 -43.34
N PRO A 357 40.80 -12.99 -43.63
CA PRO A 357 39.72 -13.88 -43.18
C PRO A 357 39.51 -13.93 -41.69
N ILE A 358 40.57 -13.73 -40.89
CA ILE A 358 40.50 -13.74 -39.39
C ILE A 358 39.63 -12.59 -38.87
N TYR A 359 39.91 -11.38 -39.38
CA TYR A 359 39.22 -10.16 -38.96
C TYR A 359 37.81 -10.01 -39.59
N LEU A 360 37.67 -10.52 -40.83
CA LEU A 360 36.37 -10.53 -41.49
C LEU A 360 35.33 -11.41 -40.78
N SER A 361 35.78 -12.56 -40.23
CA SER A 361 34.85 -13.41 -39.44
C SER A 361 34.41 -12.71 -38.16
N ASP A 362 35.31 -12.04 -37.46
CA ASP A 362 35.00 -11.29 -36.24
C ASP A 362 34.12 -10.07 -36.53
N MET A 363 34.38 -9.36 -37.65
CA MET A 363 33.52 -8.25 -38.11
C MET A 363 32.11 -8.74 -38.47
N GLY A 364 32.03 -9.86 -39.20
CA GLY A 364 30.74 -10.43 -39.59
C GLY A 364 29.88 -10.78 -38.39
N ALA A 365 30.48 -11.37 -37.36
CA ALA A 365 29.76 -11.71 -36.11
C ALA A 365 29.37 -10.45 -35.34
N ALA A 366 30.28 -9.48 -35.20
CA ALA A 366 30.04 -8.24 -34.45
C ALA A 366 28.95 -7.34 -35.05
N LEU A 367 28.66 -7.46 -36.35
CA LEU A 367 27.62 -6.73 -37.08
C LEU A 367 26.22 -7.31 -36.83
N THR A 368 26.10 -8.52 -36.31
CA THR A 368 24.79 -9.18 -36.13
C THR A 368 24.24 -8.93 -34.74
N GLY A 369 22.91 -8.93 -34.64
CA GLY A 369 22.18 -8.97 -33.37
C GLY A 369 21.96 -10.39 -32.82
N ALA A 370 22.91 -11.32 -33.07
CA ALA A 370 22.81 -12.72 -32.67
C ALA A 370 22.85 -12.89 -31.14
N GLU A 371 22.41 -14.03 -30.66
CA GLU A 371 22.41 -14.34 -29.23
C GLU A 371 23.83 -14.42 -28.66
N SER A 372 23.97 -14.13 -27.35
CA SER A 372 25.26 -14.05 -26.66
C SER A 372 26.11 -15.30 -26.84
N HIS A 373 25.48 -16.48 -26.70
CA HIS A 373 26.18 -17.77 -26.85
C HIS A 373 26.65 -18.01 -28.30
N GLU A 374 25.89 -17.61 -29.31
CA GLU A 374 26.30 -17.75 -30.72
C GLU A 374 27.49 -16.85 -31.05
N LEU A 375 27.54 -15.63 -30.49
CA LEU A 375 28.68 -14.73 -30.63
C LEU A 375 29.92 -15.26 -29.90
N GLN A 376 29.74 -15.84 -28.75
CA GLN A 376 30.81 -16.48 -28.00
C GLN A 376 31.39 -17.69 -28.73
N ASP A 377 30.54 -18.48 -29.38
CA ASP A 377 30.95 -19.63 -30.22
C ASP A 377 31.90 -19.21 -31.37
N VAL A 378 31.67 -18.02 -31.93
CA VAL A 378 32.59 -17.47 -32.94
C VAL A 378 33.88 -16.98 -32.30
N LEU A 379 33.84 -16.45 -31.08
CA LEU A 379 35.04 -16.00 -30.37
C LEU A 379 35.95 -17.18 -29.97
N GLU A 380 35.36 -18.30 -29.57
CA GLU A 380 36.08 -19.51 -29.12
C GLU A 380 36.66 -20.33 -30.26
N GLU A 381 36.11 -20.26 -31.46
CA GLU A 381 36.54 -21.07 -32.59
C GLU A 381 37.94 -20.67 -33.07
N THR A 382 38.90 -21.57 -33.00
CA THR A 382 40.28 -21.37 -33.42
C THR A 382 40.53 -21.70 -34.88
N ASN A 383 39.70 -22.55 -35.47
CA ASN A 383 39.73 -22.97 -36.87
C ASN A 383 39.07 -21.93 -37.78
N ILE A 384 39.85 -21.28 -38.65
CA ILE A 384 39.42 -20.13 -39.46
C ILE A 384 38.29 -20.48 -40.45
N PRO A 385 38.37 -21.56 -41.26
CA PRO A 385 37.24 -21.95 -42.10
C PRO A 385 35.92 -22.14 -41.36
N LYS A 386 35.97 -22.87 -40.22
CA LYS A 386 34.79 -23.07 -39.39
C LYS A 386 34.25 -21.75 -38.80
N ARG A 387 35.15 -20.84 -38.38
CA ARG A 387 34.78 -19.52 -37.86
C ARG A 387 34.08 -18.66 -38.91
N LEU A 388 34.62 -18.66 -40.15
CA LEU A 388 33.97 -17.98 -41.27
C LEU A 388 32.60 -18.53 -41.58
N TYR A 389 32.41 -19.86 -41.50
CA TYR A 389 31.12 -20.51 -41.68
C TYR A 389 30.11 -20.12 -40.59
N LYS A 390 30.53 -20.13 -39.32
CA LYS A 390 29.70 -19.65 -38.20
C LYS A 390 29.29 -18.19 -38.40
N ALA A 391 30.24 -17.29 -38.71
CA ALA A 391 29.98 -15.87 -38.97
C ALA A 391 29.01 -15.65 -40.17
N LEU A 392 29.18 -16.44 -41.24
CA LEU A 392 28.28 -16.38 -42.41
C LEU A 392 26.87 -16.83 -42.04
N SER A 393 26.73 -17.84 -41.20
CA SER A 393 25.43 -18.34 -40.72
C SER A 393 24.69 -17.24 -39.94
N LEU A 394 25.38 -16.52 -39.05
CA LEU A 394 24.81 -15.39 -38.31
C LEU A 394 24.40 -14.23 -39.20
N LEU A 395 25.26 -13.87 -40.19
CA LEU A 395 24.92 -12.82 -41.18
C LEU A 395 23.72 -13.19 -42.06
N LYS A 396 23.51 -14.46 -42.38
CA LYS A 396 22.32 -14.88 -43.15
C LYS A 396 21.04 -14.78 -42.32
N LYS A 397 21.12 -15.13 -41.02
CA LYS A 397 20.00 -14.87 -40.09
C LYS A 397 19.63 -13.38 -40.03
N GLU A 398 20.64 -12.52 -39.90
CA GLU A 398 20.47 -11.04 -39.87
C GLU A 398 19.90 -10.50 -41.20
N TYR A 399 20.34 -11.01 -42.35
CA TYR A 399 19.80 -10.66 -43.66
C TYR A 399 18.29 -10.96 -43.76
N GLU A 400 17.85 -12.17 -43.31
CA GLU A 400 16.44 -12.52 -43.36
C GLU A 400 15.63 -11.65 -42.38
N LEU A 401 16.17 -11.32 -41.21
CA LEU A 401 15.56 -10.40 -40.25
C LEU A 401 15.37 -8.99 -40.85
N SER A 402 16.40 -8.43 -41.43
CA SER A 402 16.37 -7.11 -42.10
C SER A 402 15.35 -7.07 -43.23
N LYS A 403 15.24 -8.15 -44.00
CA LYS A 403 14.25 -8.31 -45.06
C LYS A 403 12.81 -8.36 -44.56
N LEU A 404 12.60 -9.05 -43.41
CA LEU A 404 11.31 -9.09 -42.76
C LEU A 404 10.91 -7.73 -42.18
N GLN A 405 11.84 -7.02 -41.53
CA GLN A 405 11.62 -5.65 -41.04
C GLN A 405 11.23 -4.68 -42.17
N GLN A 406 11.90 -4.76 -43.33
CA GLN A 406 11.54 -3.94 -44.48
C GLN A 406 10.13 -4.21 -45.01
N ARG A 407 9.71 -5.49 -45.05
CA ARG A 407 8.33 -5.83 -45.44
C ARG A 407 7.31 -5.27 -44.46
N LEU A 408 7.52 -5.51 -43.14
CA LEU A 408 6.64 -4.97 -42.12
C LEU A 408 6.57 -3.45 -42.16
N GLY A 409 7.69 -2.79 -42.37
CA GLY A 409 7.74 -1.31 -42.52
C GLY A 409 6.85 -0.81 -43.67
N ARG A 410 6.88 -1.46 -44.83
CA ARG A 410 6.02 -1.13 -45.97
C ARG A 410 4.53 -1.35 -45.68
N GLU A 411 4.19 -2.48 -45.06
CA GLU A 411 2.80 -2.79 -44.67
C GLU A 411 2.25 -1.78 -43.66
N VAL A 412 3.06 -1.38 -42.68
CA VAL A 412 2.68 -0.36 -41.69
C VAL A 412 2.48 0.99 -42.37
N GLU A 413 3.40 1.40 -43.28
CA GLU A 413 3.28 2.66 -44.04
C GLU A 413 2.02 2.69 -44.92
N GLU A 414 1.68 1.58 -45.57
CA GLU A 414 0.46 1.48 -46.37
C GLU A 414 -0.81 1.58 -45.49
N LYS A 415 -0.82 0.94 -44.30
CA LYS A 415 -1.93 1.07 -43.35
C LYS A 415 -2.08 2.49 -42.83
N ILE A 416 -0.94 3.16 -42.53
CA ILE A 416 -0.97 4.57 -42.10
C ILE A 416 -1.53 5.46 -43.22
N LYS A 417 -1.10 5.27 -44.48
CA LYS A 417 -1.63 6.02 -45.65
C LYS A 417 -3.14 5.77 -45.85
N GLN A 418 -3.59 4.52 -45.68
CA GLN A 418 -5.03 4.19 -45.77
C GLN A 418 -5.81 4.84 -44.63
N THR A 419 -5.28 4.82 -43.42
CA THR A 419 -5.94 5.44 -42.25
C THR A 419 -6.02 6.97 -42.42
N HIS A 420 -4.94 7.59 -42.85
CA HIS A 420 -4.92 9.04 -43.12
C HIS A 420 -5.89 9.44 -44.25
N ARG A 421 -5.96 8.64 -45.32
CA ARG A 421 -6.93 8.88 -46.39
C ARG A 421 -8.37 8.73 -45.91
N LYS A 422 -8.65 7.72 -45.02
CA LYS A 422 -9.97 7.57 -44.42
C LYS A 422 -10.32 8.78 -43.54
N TYR A 423 -9.36 9.27 -42.77
CA TYR A 423 -9.55 10.45 -41.92
C TYR A 423 -9.87 11.70 -42.77
N LEU A 424 -9.13 11.96 -43.84
CA LEU A 424 -9.38 13.09 -44.73
C LEU A 424 -10.76 13.00 -45.42
N LEU A 425 -11.16 11.81 -45.86
CA LEU A 425 -12.49 11.59 -46.42
C LEU A 425 -13.61 11.78 -45.40
N GLN A 426 -13.39 11.42 -44.12
CA GLN A 426 -14.36 11.67 -43.04
C GLN A 426 -14.50 13.14 -42.75
N GLU A 427 -13.37 13.91 -42.75
CA GLU A 427 -13.38 15.34 -42.54
C GLU A 427 -14.05 16.09 -43.68
N GLN A 428 -13.76 15.71 -44.94
CA GLN A 428 -14.47 16.24 -46.11
C GLN A 428 -15.96 15.95 -46.08
N LEU A 429 -16.36 14.74 -45.69
CA LEU A 429 -17.77 14.37 -45.57
C LEU A 429 -18.47 15.19 -44.48
N LYS A 430 -17.77 15.50 -43.38
CA LYS A 430 -18.25 16.36 -42.30
C LYS A 430 -18.50 17.80 -42.77
N ILE A 431 -17.51 18.36 -43.52
CA ILE A 431 -17.62 19.68 -44.11
C ILE A 431 -18.80 19.73 -45.09
N ILE A 432 -18.91 18.75 -45.97
CA ILE A 432 -20.04 18.67 -46.94
C ILE A 432 -21.40 18.52 -46.24
N LYS A 433 -21.48 17.74 -45.20
CA LYS A 433 -22.72 17.61 -44.40
C LYS A 433 -23.10 18.93 -43.71
N LYS A 434 -22.10 19.69 -43.23
CA LYS A 434 -22.28 21.00 -42.62
C LYS A 434 -22.77 22.03 -43.64
N GLU A 435 -22.17 22.07 -44.83
CA GLU A 435 -22.60 22.96 -45.94
C GLU A 435 -24.01 22.62 -46.42
N LEU A 436 -24.40 21.35 -46.36
CA LEU A 436 -25.75 20.89 -46.76
C LEU A 436 -26.79 21.11 -45.60
N GLY A 437 -26.35 21.63 -44.43
CA GLY A 437 -27.25 21.83 -43.27
C GLY A 437 -27.74 20.52 -42.63
N LEU A 438 -27.12 19.38 -42.97
CA LEU A 438 -27.51 18.05 -42.49
C LEU A 438 -26.89 17.67 -41.12
N GLU A 439 -25.87 18.36 -40.66
CA GLU A 439 -25.27 18.25 -39.35
C GLU A 439 -25.12 19.61 -38.68
N LYS A 440 -25.66 19.74 -37.47
CA LYS A 440 -25.35 20.87 -36.58
C LYS A 440 -23.86 20.80 -36.18
N ASP A 441 -23.26 21.95 -35.95
CA ASP A 441 -21.88 21.96 -35.39
C ASP A 441 -21.84 21.12 -34.12
N ASP A 442 -20.77 20.28 -33.99
CA ASP A 442 -20.63 19.44 -32.80
C ASP A 442 -20.72 20.26 -31.51
N LYS A 443 -20.31 21.51 -31.52
CA LYS A 443 -20.41 22.44 -30.39
C LYS A 443 -21.85 22.82 -30.08
N GLU A 444 -22.64 23.21 -31.11
CA GLU A 444 -24.05 23.55 -30.97
C GLU A 444 -24.86 22.34 -30.48
N ALA A 445 -24.57 21.14 -30.99
CA ALA A 445 -25.22 19.91 -30.55
C ALA A 445 -24.87 19.58 -29.08
N ILE A 446 -23.66 19.85 -28.62
CA ILE A 446 -23.27 19.66 -27.23
C ILE A 446 -23.95 20.70 -26.33
N GLU A 447 -24.01 21.95 -26.75
CA GLU A 447 -24.66 23.04 -26.02
C GLU A 447 -26.19 22.80 -25.92
N GLU A 448 -26.84 22.44 -27.01
CA GLU A 448 -28.27 22.08 -27.04
C GLU A 448 -28.56 20.92 -26.08
N LYS A 449 -27.74 19.89 -26.07
CA LYS A 449 -27.85 18.75 -25.15
C LYS A 449 -27.72 19.16 -23.69
N PHE A 450 -26.84 20.11 -23.35
CA PHE A 450 -26.73 20.62 -21.98
C PHE A 450 -27.95 21.48 -21.62
N ARG A 451 -28.44 22.32 -22.52
CA ARG A 451 -29.64 23.14 -22.29
C ARG A 451 -30.90 22.26 -22.17
N GLU A 452 -31.01 21.19 -22.97
CA GLU A 452 -32.12 20.24 -22.89
C GLU A 452 -32.16 19.54 -21.53
N ARG A 453 -31.02 19.16 -20.97
CA ARG A 453 -30.97 18.55 -19.63
C ARG A 453 -31.44 19.47 -18.52
N LEU A 454 -31.34 20.78 -18.70
CA LEU A 454 -31.70 21.77 -17.69
C LEU A 454 -33.16 22.26 -17.84
N LYS A 455 -33.84 21.98 -18.96
CA LYS A 455 -35.16 22.51 -19.30
C LYS A 455 -36.23 22.20 -18.26
N ASP A 456 -36.16 20.96 -17.70
CA ASP A 456 -37.16 20.48 -16.74
C ASP A 456 -36.67 20.61 -15.27
N ARG A 457 -35.61 21.40 -15.02
CA ARG A 457 -35.00 21.54 -13.69
C ARG A 457 -35.09 22.96 -13.18
N THR A 458 -35.28 23.09 -11.86
CA THR A 458 -35.26 24.38 -11.18
C THR A 458 -33.86 24.69 -10.70
N VAL A 459 -33.03 25.25 -11.60
CA VAL A 459 -31.64 25.60 -11.28
C VAL A 459 -31.59 26.94 -10.58
N PRO A 460 -30.88 27.11 -9.44
CA PRO A 460 -30.65 28.42 -8.82
C PRO A 460 -29.97 29.40 -9.79
N GLN A 461 -30.38 30.69 -9.76
CA GLN A 461 -29.94 31.67 -10.74
C GLN A 461 -28.42 31.82 -10.82
N HIS A 462 -27.74 31.89 -9.67
CA HIS A 462 -26.26 31.99 -9.61
C HIS A 462 -25.54 30.81 -10.28
N ILE A 463 -26.10 29.61 -10.22
CA ILE A 463 -25.56 28.44 -10.91
C ILE A 463 -25.85 28.51 -12.40
N MET A 464 -27.02 29.00 -12.77
CA MET A 464 -27.40 29.19 -14.18
C MET A 464 -26.48 30.21 -14.87
N ASP A 465 -26.06 31.25 -14.15
CA ASP A 465 -25.12 32.24 -14.65
C ASP A 465 -23.74 31.62 -14.91
N VAL A 466 -23.25 30.80 -13.98
CA VAL A 466 -21.99 30.02 -14.17
C VAL A 466 -22.09 29.05 -15.35
N ILE A 467 -23.24 28.37 -15.50
CA ILE A 467 -23.44 27.44 -16.62
C ILE A 467 -23.40 28.21 -17.96
N ASN A 468 -24.06 29.37 -18.04
CA ASN A 468 -24.06 30.19 -19.26
C ASN A 468 -22.69 30.75 -19.58
N GLU A 469 -21.92 31.19 -18.57
CA GLU A 469 -20.54 31.64 -18.75
C GLU A 469 -19.65 30.53 -19.30
N GLU A 470 -19.68 29.33 -18.71
CA GLU A 470 -18.88 28.19 -19.16
C GLU A 470 -19.36 27.63 -20.53
N LEU A 471 -20.66 27.75 -20.89
CA LEU A 471 -21.16 27.42 -22.22
C LEU A 471 -20.63 28.42 -23.27
N ASN A 472 -20.63 29.71 -22.97
CA ASN A 472 -20.06 30.74 -23.84
C ASN A 472 -18.55 30.48 -24.03
N LYS A 473 -17.85 30.18 -22.96
CA LYS A 473 -16.43 29.78 -23.00
C LYS A 473 -16.21 28.55 -23.88
N LEU A 474 -17.05 27.50 -23.74
CA LEU A 474 -16.97 26.28 -24.54
C LEU A 474 -17.13 26.58 -26.04
N GLY A 475 -18.04 27.51 -26.41
CA GLY A 475 -18.23 27.95 -27.79
C GLY A 475 -16.99 28.58 -28.42
N LEU A 476 -16.19 29.31 -27.62
CA LEU A 476 -15.00 30.00 -28.08
C LEU A 476 -13.75 29.08 -28.17
N LEU A 477 -13.68 28.00 -27.39
CA LEU A 477 -12.54 27.10 -27.32
C LEU A 477 -12.45 26.19 -28.56
N ASP A 478 -11.23 25.83 -28.97
CA ASP A 478 -11.00 24.84 -30.03
C ASP A 478 -11.34 23.43 -29.59
N ASN A 479 -12.03 22.65 -30.43
CA ASN A 479 -12.49 21.26 -30.15
C ASN A 479 -11.35 20.28 -29.78
N HIS A 480 -10.13 20.55 -30.23
CA HIS A 480 -8.96 19.72 -29.99
C HIS A 480 -8.16 20.17 -28.76
N SER A 481 -8.51 21.28 -28.14
CA SER A 481 -7.80 21.79 -26.96
C SER A 481 -8.07 20.94 -25.73
N SER A 482 -7.08 20.84 -24.84
CA SER A 482 -7.25 20.18 -23.55
C SER A 482 -8.29 20.92 -22.68
N GLU A 483 -8.36 22.23 -22.79
CA GLU A 483 -9.27 23.08 -22.04
C GLU A 483 -10.74 22.85 -22.46
N PHE A 484 -11.01 22.66 -23.76
CA PHE A 484 -12.33 22.27 -24.26
C PHE A 484 -12.84 21.00 -23.56
N ASN A 485 -11.99 19.97 -23.44
CA ASN A 485 -12.37 18.73 -22.78
C ASN A 485 -12.59 18.91 -21.28
N VAL A 486 -11.80 19.74 -20.60
CA VAL A 486 -11.99 20.05 -19.17
C VAL A 486 -13.29 20.80 -18.95
N THR A 487 -13.58 21.85 -19.72
CA THR A 487 -14.83 22.64 -19.65
C THR A 487 -16.06 21.79 -19.99
N ARG A 488 -15.97 20.97 -21.04
CA ARG A 488 -17.05 20.04 -21.42
C ARG A 488 -17.35 19.04 -20.30
N ASN A 489 -16.31 18.44 -19.70
CA ASN A 489 -16.49 17.51 -18.58
C ASN A 489 -17.08 18.20 -17.36
N TYR A 490 -16.64 19.41 -17.06
CA TYR A 490 -17.21 20.22 -16.00
C TYR A 490 -18.71 20.49 -16.21
N LEU A 491 -19.11 20.95 -17.39
CA LEU A 491 -20.50 21.17 -17.75
C LEU A 491 -21.32 19.86 -17.73
N ASP A 492 -20.71 18.72 -18.13
CA ASP A 492 -21.41 17.42 -18.01
C ASP A 492 -21.71 17.06 -16.55
N TRP A 493 -20.80 17.35 -15.62
CA TRP A 493 -21.06 17.17 -14.19
C TRP A 493 -22.09 18.15 -13.69
N LEU A 494 -21.92 19.44 -13.92
CA LEU A 494 -22.78 20.50 -13.41
C LEU A 494 -24.24 20.39 -13.91
N THR A 495 -24.40 20.06 -15.20
CA THR A 495 -25.74 19.85 -15.80
C THR A 495 -26.34 18.48 -15.46
N SER A 496 -25.56 17.53 -14.93
CA SER A 496 -26.07 16.21 -14.53
C SER A 496 -26.65 16.19 -13.11
N ILE A 497 -26.35 17.20 -12.28
CA ILE A 497 -26.91 17.34 -10.93
C ILE A 497 -28.43 17.53 -11.02
N PRO A 498 -29.22 16.85 -10.21
CA PRO A 498 -30.69 16.89 -10.26
C PRO A 498 -31.28 18.15 -9.59
N TRP A 499 -30.92 19.34 -10.04
CA TRP A 499 -31.38 20.61 -9.48
C TRP A 499 -32.91 20.68 -9.36
N GLY A 500 -33.41 20.89 -8.13
CA GLY A 500 -34.81 20.99 -7.81
C GLY A 500 -35.65 19.71 -7.96
N THR A 501 -35.02 18.58 -8.30
CA THR A 501 -35.72 17.30 -8.50
C THR A 501 -35.70 16.48 -7.22
N ASN A 502 -36.81 16.38 -6.52
CA ASN A 502 -36.98 15.59 -5.31
C ASN A 502 -37.75 14.29 -5.60
N SER A 503 -37.47 13.23 -4.89
CA SER A 503 -38.36 12.06 -4.84
C SER A 503 -39.54 12.37 -3.94
N GLU A 504 -40.71 11.85 -4.27
CA GLU A 504 -41.90 11.93 -3.41
C GLU A 504 -41.68 11.14 -2.13
N GLU A 505 -41.62 11.83 -0.99
CA GLU A 505 -41.37 11.22 0.31
C GLU A 505 -42.61 10.61 0.90
N ASN A 506 -42.48 9.42 1.42
CA ASN A 506 -43.56 8.78 2.19
C ASN A 506 -43.19 8.80 3.67
N LEU A 507 -43.84 9.65 4.44
CA LEU A 507 -43.65 9.78 5.89
C LEU A 507 -44.69 9.00 6.69
N SER A 508 -45.43 8.03 6.09
CA SER A 508 -46.42 7.22 6.78
C SER A 508 -45.74 6.24 7.76
N LEU A 509 -46.11 6.36 9.03
CA LEU A 509 -45.63 5.47 10.09
C LEU A 509 -46.06 4.01 9.89
N GLU A 510 -47.27 3.79 9.38
CA GLU A 510 -47.82 2.45 9.13
C GLU A 510 -46.96 1.74 8.07
N ARG A 511 -46.74 2.42 6.95
CA ARG A 511 -45.91 1.89 5.86
C ARG A 511 -44.45 1.63 6.30
N ALA A 512 -43.90 2.53 7.10
CA ALA A 512 -42.54 2.36 7.64
C ALA A 512 -42.48 1.15 8.56
N ARG A 513 -43.48 0.93 9.41
CA ARG A 513 -43.54 -0.25 10.28
C ARG A 513 -43.63 -1.54 9.47
N GLU A 514 -44.50 -1.60 8.47
CA GLU A 514 -44.62 -2.77 7.58
C GLU A 514 -43.31 -3.13 6.91
N VAL A 515 -42.64 -2.15 6.31
CA VAL A 515 -41.37 -2.35 5.62
C VAL A 515 -40.26 -2.83 6.57
N LEU A 516 -40.21 -2.27 7.77
CA LEU A 516 -39.21 -2.66 8.76
C LEU A 516 -39.47 -4.07 9.32
N GLU A 517 -40.74 -4.46 9.47
CA GLU A 517 -41.11 -5.83 9.88
C GLU A 517 -40.90 -6.87 8.79
N GLU A 518 -41.15 -6.47 7.51
CA GLU A 518 -40.92 -7.34 6.35
C GLU A 518 -39.44 -7.65 6.16
N ASP A 519 -38.56 -6.64 6.28
CA ASP A 519 -37.15 -6.77 5.98
C ASP A 519 -36.29 -7.27 7.13
N HIS A 520 -36.72 -7.06 8.39
CA HIS A 520 -35.88 -7.35 9.57
C HIS A 520 -36.69 -8.05 10.69
N TYR A 521 -36.11 -9.09 11.23
CA TYR A 521 -36.63 -9.79 12.42
C TYR A 521 -35.94 -9.25 13.67
N GLY A 522 -36.73 -9.03 14.75
CA GLY A 522 -36.23 -8.46 16.00
C GLY A 522 -35.76 -7.01 15.85
N MET A 523 -34.76 -6.59 16.61
CA MET A 523 -34.23 -5.22 16.63
C MET A 523 -35.29 -4.17 17.04
N ASP A 524 -36.15 -4.52 18.00
CA ASP A 524 -37.32 -3.71 18.35
C ASP A 524 -36.94 -2.31 18.84
N ASP A 525 -35.86 -2.18 19.61
CA ASP A 525 -35.32 -0.90 20.07
C ASP A 525 -34.89 -0.01 18.89
N VAL A 526 -34.22 -0.61 17.92
CA VAL A 526 -33.75 0.10 16.72
C VAL A 526 -34.92 0.52 15.85
N LYS A 527 -35.89 -0.39 15.61
CA LYS A 527 -37.11 -0.08 14.86
C LYS A 527 -37.92 1.03 15.52
N LYS A 528 -38.07 0.98 16.86
CA LYS A 528 -38.77 2.00 17.63
C LYS A 528 -38.13 3.39 17.45
N ARG A 529 -36.80 3.47 17.56
CA ARG A 529 -36.06 4.73 17.34
C ARG A 529 -36.20 5.26 15.91
N ILE A 530 -36.21 4.38 14.90
CA ILE A 530 -36.46 4.76 13.52
C ILE A 530 -37.88 5.29 13.35
N LEU A 531 -38.89 4.65 13.95
CA LEU A 531 -40.29 5.11 13.91
C LEU A 531 -40.48 6.45 14.65
N GLU A 532 -39.81 6.64 15.79
CA GLU A 532 -39.77 7.94 16.50
C GLU A 532 -39.16 9.03 15.59
N PHE A 533 -38.09 8.74 14.90
CA PHE A 533 -37.47 9.67 13.94
C PHE A 533 -38.45 10.02 12.78
N ILE A 534 -39.12 9.01 12.21
CA ILE A 534 -40.08 9.24 11.12
C ILE A 534 -41.30 10.04 11.63
N ALA A 535 -41.79 9.77 12.86
CA ALA A 535 -42.88 10.51 13.47
C ALA A 535 -42.53 12.01 13.65
N VAL A 536 -41.34 12.31 14.14
CA VAL A 536 -40.88 13.70 14.25
C VAL A 536 -40.75 14.35 12.87
N SER A 537 -40.27 13.61 11.88
CA SER A 537 -40.14 14.09 10.50
C SER A 537 -41.51 14.35 9.89
N GLN A 538 -42.52 13.52 10.16
CA GLN A 538 -43.91 13.71 9.72
C GLN A 538 -44.52 14.96 10.31
N LEU A 539 -44.33 15.21 11.61
CA LEU A 539 -44.83 16.42 12.29
C LEU A 539 -44.12 17.69 11.79
N ARG A 540 -42.85 17.61 11.49
CA ARG A 540 -42.03 18.72 11.01
C ARG A 540 -42.26 19.00 9.51
N GLY A 541 -42.75 18.02 8.78
CA GLY A 541 -42.89 18.08 7.31
C GLY A 541 -41.54 17.95 6.57
N SER A 542 -40.47 17.65 7.26
CA SER A 542 -39.12 17.45 6.67
C SER A 542 -38.24 16.55 7.51
N THR A 543 -37.33 15.81 6.86
CA THR A 543 -36.35 14.93 7.49
C THR A 543 -35.00 15.62 7.77
N GLN A 544 -34.97 16.94 7.61
CA GLN A 544 -33.73 17.72 7.73
C GLN A 544 -33.14 17.75 9.16
N GLY A 545 -31.82 17.80 9.26
CA GLY A 545 -31.09 18.13 10.47
C GLY A 545 -30.79 16.97 11.43
N LYS A 546 -31.13 15.75 11.11
CA LYS A 546 -30.83 14.58 11.93
C LYS A 546 -29.89 13.59 11.20
N ILE A 547 -28.87 13.11 11.91
CA ILE A 547 -27.93 12.12 11.43
C ILE A 547 -28.01 10.91 12.35
N LEU A 548 -28.36 9.76 11.79
CA LEU A 548 -28.46 8.52 12.54
C LEU A 548 -27.16 7.73 12.40
N CYS A 549 -26.59 7.24 13.50
CA CYS A 549 -25.41 6.38 13.48
C CYS A 549 -25.72 5.04 14.13
N PHE A 550 -25.76 3.97 13.33
CA PHE A 550 -25.94 2.62 13.82
C PHE A 550 -24.58 2.02 14.18
N TYR A 551 -24.35 1.74 15.45
CA TYR A 551 -23.11 1.11 15.93
C TYR A 551 -23.36 -0.24 16.59
N GLY A 552 -22.38 -1.12 16.59
CA GLY A 552 -22.45 -2.45 17.16
C GLY A 552 -21.64 -3.49 16.38
N PRO A 553 -21.70 -4.77 16.76
CA PRO A 553 -20.88 -5.81 16.19
C PRO A 553 -21.14 -6.03 14.69
N PRO A 554 -20.17 -6.61 13.94
CA PRO A 554 -20.33 -6.86 12.52
C PRO A 554 -21.39 -7.92 12.24
N GLY A 555 -22.12 -7.76 11.12
CA GLY A 555 -23.09 -8.76 10.67
C GLY A 555 -24.47 -8.71 11.30
N VAL A 556 -24.78 -7.67 12.08
CA VAL A 556 -26.10 -7.47 12.73
C VAL A 556 -27.11 -6.71 11.87
N GLY A 557 -26.80 -6.40 10.62
CA GLY A 557 -27.78 -5.76 9.72
C GLY A 557 -27.72 -4.23 9.65
N LYS A 558 -26.71 -3.55 10.20
CA LYS A 558 -26.59 -2.07 10.17
C LYS A 558 -26.74 -1.47 8.77
N THR A 559 -26.10 -2.07 7.78
CA THR A 559 -26.14 -1.61 6.39
C THR A 559 -27.48 -1.95 5.71
N SER A 560 -28.14 -3.08 6.07
CA SER A 560 -29.42 -3.48 5.50
C SER A 560 -30.56 -2.62 6.00
N ILE A 561 -30.55 -2.25 7.27
CA ILE A 561 -31.61 -1.42 7.86
C ILE A 561 -31.66 -0.02 7.24
N ALA A 562 -30.49 0.57 6.90
CA ALA A 562 -30.44 1.84 6.19
C ALA A 562 -31.12 1.75 4.81
N ARG A 563 -31.00 0.62 4.12
CA ARG A 563 -31.71 0.38 2.85
C ARG A 563 -33.21 0.27 3.04
N SER A 564 -33.65 -0.37 4.12
CA SER A 564 -35.07 -0.51 4.45
C SER A 564 -35.68 0.84 4.83
N ILE A 565 -34.92 1.70 5.53
CA ILE A 565 -35.36 3.09 5.80
C ILE A 565 -35.53 3.86 4.47
N ALA A 566 -34.60 3.73 3.53
CA ALA A 566 -34.72 4.37 2.21
C ALA A 566 -35.98 3.88 1.47
N ARG A 567 -36.28 2.57 1.52
CA ARG A 567 -37.50 1.97 0.93
C ARG A 567 -38.75 2.46 1.64
N ALA A 568 -38.75 2.58 2.96
CA ALA A 568 -39.87 3.06 3.74
C ALA A 568 -40.21 4.53 3.45
N LEU A 569 -39.16 5.37 3.33
CA LEU A 569 -39.31 6.81 3.01
C LEU A 569 -39.43 7.08 1.51
N ASN A 570 -39.39 6.09 0.64
CA ASN A 570 -39.37 6.19 -0.82
C ASN A 570 -38.24 7.10 -1.35
N ARG A 571 -37.07 7.05 -0.68
CA ARG A 571 -35.88 7.80 -1.09
C ARG A 571 -34.92 6.92 -1.86
N GLN A 572 -34.20 7.51 -2.82
CA GLN A 572 -33.12 6.81 -3.53
C GLN A 572 -31.97 6.53 -2.57
N TYR A 573 -31.43 5.31 -2.64
CA TYR A 573 -30.38 4.84 -1.74
C TYR A 573 -29.00 4.90 -2.40
N PHE A 574 -28.06 5.51 -1.72
CA PHE A 574 -26.64 5.49 -2.12
C PHE A 574 -25.76 5.08 -0.92
N ARG A 575 -24.71 4.33 -1.19
CA ARG A 575 -23.75 3.88 -0.17
C ARG A 575 -22.33 4.15 -0.61
N PHE A 576 -21.51 4.70 0.27
CA PHE A 576 -20.05 4.69 0.15
C PHE A 576 -19.41 4.41 1.51
N SER A 577 -18.19 3.85 1.50
CA SER A 577 -17.44 3.55 2.73
C SER A 577 -16.32 4.57 2.88
N VAL A 578 -16.13 5.06 4.10
CA VAL A 578 -15.00 5.92 4.46
C VAL A 578 -13.88 5.15 5.17
N GLY A 579 -14.06 3.84 5.35
CA GLY A 579 -13.04 2.97 5.92
C GLY A 579 -11.80 2.89 5.05
N GLY A 580 -10.65 3.32 5.60
CA GLY A 580 -9.38 3.37 4.87
C GLY A 580 -9.19 4.60 3.98
N MET A 581 -10.16 5.53 3.94
CA MET A 581 -10.04 6.79 3.22
C MET A 581 -9.00 7.69 3.90
N THR A 582 -8.06 8.20 3.13
CA THR A 582 -6.96 9.04 3.65
C THR A 582 -6.88 10.41 2.95
N ASP A 583 -7.70 10.63 1.91
CA ASP A 583 -7.70 11.85 1.11
C ASP A 583 -9.03 12.59 1.26
N VAL A 584 -8.95 13.85 1.65
CA VAL A 584 -10.09 14.78 1.73
C VAL A 584 -10.75 14.98 0.36
N ALA A 585 -9.98 14.91 -0.71
CA ALA A 585 -10.47 15.12 -2.07
C ALA A 585 -11.48 14.05 -2.53
N GLU A 586 -11.50 12.87 -1.90
CA GLU A 586 -12.55 11.89 -2.19
C GLU A 586 -13.95 12.38 -1.77
N ILE A 587 -14.04 13.20 -0.71
CA ILE A 587 -15.31 13.77 -0.21
C ILE A 587 -15.61 15.10 -0.91
N LYS A 588 -14.63 16.02 -0.93
CA LYS A 588 -14.75 17.39 -1.43
C LYS A 588 -14.39 17.58 -2.91
N GLY A 589 -13.92 16.54 -3.59
CA GLY A 589 -13.48 16.65 -4.98
C GLY A 589 -12.07 17.21 -5.16
N HIS A 590 -11.50 16.97 -6.33
CA HIS A 590 -10.19 17.49 -6.73
C HIS A 590 -10.37 18.79 -7.53
N ARG A 591 -9.46 19.74 -7.40
CA ARG A 591 -9.49 20.95 -8.23
C ARG A 591 -9.38 20.59 -9.72
N ARG A 592 -10.17 21.27 -10.58
CA ARG A 592 -10.30 21.04 -12.04
C ARG A 592 -8.96 21.02 -12.81
N THR A 593 -7.95 21.70 -12.27
CA THR A 593 -6.63 21.84 -12.92
C THR A 593 -5.76 20.58 -12.83
N TYR A 594 -6.14 19.59 -12.02
CA TYR A 594 -5.38 18.34 -11.90
C TYR A 594 -5.79 17.33 -12.98
N VAL A 595 -4.81 16.61 -13.50
CA VAL A 595 -5.05 15.52 -14.46
C VAL A 595 -5.81 14.40 -13.74
N GLY A 596 -6.95 14.00 -14.28
CA GLY A 596 -7.80 12.99 -13.66
C GLY A 596 -8.70 13.52 -12.54
N ALA A 597 -8.85 14.83 -12.38
CA ALA A 597 -9.73 15.43 -11.39
C ALA A 597 -11.17 14.94 -11.54
N MET A 598 -11.80 14.65 -10.40
CA MET A 598 -13.20 14.21 -10.30
C MET A 598 -13.90 14.92 -9.16
N PRO A 599 -15.23 15.14 -9.27
CA PRO A 599 -16.02 15.61 -8.13
C PRO A 599 -16.02 14.63 -6.96
N GLY A 600 -16.29 15.13 -5.77
CA GLY A 600 -16.40 14.34 -4.56
C GLY A 600 -17.55 13.32 -4.60
N LYS A 601 -17.53 12.38 -3.64
CA LYS A 601 -18.52 11.29 -3.55
C LYS A 601 -19.96 11.78 -3.46
N MET A 602 -20.20 12.96 -2.88
CA MET A 602 -21.55 13.53 -2.78
C MET A 602 -22.11 13.96 -4.13
N ILE A 603 -21.32 14.62 -4.94
CA ILE A 603 -21.73 15.02 -6.29
C ILE A 603 -21.93 13.79 -7.19
N GLN A 604 -21.04 12.78 -7.05
CA GLN A 604 -21.22 11.49 -7.72
C GLN A 604 -22.51 10.78 -7.28
N CYS A 605 -22.87 10.89 -5.99
CA CYS A 605 -24.12 10.40 -5.45
C CYS A 605 -25.32 11.05 -6.13
N LEU A 606 -25.41 12.38 -6.14
CA LEU A 606 -26.52 13.14 -6.74
C LEU A 606 -26.69 12.80 -8.22
N LYS A 607 -25.61 12.71 -8.99
CA LYS A 607 -25.65 12.30 -10.40
C LYS A 607 -26.22 10.89 -10.58
N LYS A 608 -25.89 9.96 -9.66
CA LYS A 608 -26.32 8.55 -9.75
C LYS A 608 -27.76 8.36 -9.29
N THR A 609 -28.18 9.02 -8.24
CA THR A 609 -29.53 8.93 -7.66
C THR A 609 -30.55 9.73 -8.46
N LYS A 610 -30.13 10.77 -9.15
CA LYS A 610 -30.98 11.71 -9.93
C LYS A 610 -32.04 12.43 -9.08
N THR A 611 -31.82 12.56 -7.76
CA THR A 611 -32.69 13.26 -6.81
C THR A 611 -31.86 14.09 -5.86
N GLU A 612 -32.36 15.23 -5.37
CA GLU A 612 -31.68 16.08 -4.38
C GLU A 612 -31.82 15.54 -2.96
N ASN A 613 -32.82 14.70 -2.69
CA ASN A 613 -33.13 14.16 -1.37
C ASN A 613 -32.86 12.66 -1.24
N PRO A 614 -31.67 12.14 -1.66
CA PRO A 614 -31.38 10.74 -1.47
C PRO A 614 -31.11 10.41 0.00
N LEU A 615 -31.19 9.13 0.35
CA LEU A 615 -30.62 8.60 1.58
C LEU A 615 -29.18 8.12 1.30
N VAL A 616 -28.24 8.70 2.01
CA VAL A 616 -26.82 8.40 1.86
C VAL A 616 -26.32 7.64 3.09
N LEU A 617 -25.85 6.42 2.85
CA LEU A 617 -25.20 5.62 3.87
C LEU A 617 -23.67 5.81 3.82
N ILE A 618 -23.11 6.34 4.88
CA ILE A 618 -21.68 6.45 5.14
C ILE A 618 -21.27 5.27 6.02
N ASP A 619 -20.56 4.31 5.43
CA ASP A 619 -20.23 3.05 6.08
C ASP A 619 -18.81 3.09 6.66
N GLU A 620 -18.61 2.44 7.83
CA GLU A 620 -17.33 2.30 8.53
C GLU A 620 -16.68 3.63 8.96
N VAL A 621 -17.46 4.52 9.59
CA VAL A 621 -16.98 5.81 10.10
C VAL A 621 -15.91 5.64 11.21
N ASP A 622 -15.92 4.51 11.89
CA ASP A 622 -14.93 4.12 12.90
C ASP A 622 -13.54 3.79 12.33
N LYS A 623 -13.41 3.63 11.01
CA LYS A 623 -12.18 3.23 10.33
C LYS A 623 -11.57 4.32 9.45
N ILE A 624 -11.86 5.57 9.72
CA ILE A 624 -11.31 6.72 8.99
C ILE A 624 -9.81 6.77 9.23
N GLY A 625 -9.03 6.77 8.13
CA GLY A 625 -7.57 6.88 8.19
C GLY A 625 -7.11 8.33 8.39
N ARG A 626 -6.01 8.52 9.12
CA ARG A 626 -5.28 9.80 9.13
C ARG A 626 -4.19 9.74 8.08
N GLY A 627 -4.29 10.54 7.03
CA GLY A 627 -3.35 10.57 5.91
C GLY A 627 -2.53 11.84 5.83
N TYR A 628 -1.47 11.83 5.03
CA TYR A 628 -0.64 13.01 4.76
C TYR A 628 -1.36 14.08 3.91
N GLN A 629 -2.49 13.73 3.26
CA GLN A 629 -3.25 14.61 2.36
C GLN A 629 -4.46 15.28 3.04
N GLY A 630 -4.40 15.43 4.36
CA GLY A 630 -5.46 16.04 5.15
C GLY A 630 -6.21 15.04 6.02
N ASP A 631 -7.17 15.55 6.78
CA ASP A 631 -8.02 14.74 7.65
C ASP A 631 -9.43 14.63 7.07
N PRO A 632 -9.83 13.46 6.55
CA PRO A 632 -11.18 13.24 6.02
C PRO A 632 -12.29 13.50 7.05
N SER A 633 -11.99 13.38 8.36
CA SER A 633 -12.96 13.67 9.42
C SER A 633 -13.42 15.12 9.37
N SER A 634 -12.54 16.07 9.04
CA SER A 634 -12.89 17.48 8.92
C SER A 634 -13.85 17.76 7.76
N ALA A 635 -13.66 17.05 6.62
CA ALA A 635 -14.59 17.15 5.50
C ALA A 635 -15.96 16.53 5.82
N LEU A 636 -15.99 15.46 6.61
CA LEU A 636 -17.25 14.88 7.09
C LEU A 636 -17.95 15.79 8.10
N LEU A 637 -17.21 16.52 8.93
CA LEU A 637 -17.80 17.49 9.85
C LEU A 637 -18.60 18.57 9.11
N GLU A 638 -18.05 19.10 8.02
CA GLU A 638 -18.76 20.07 7.19
C GLU A 638 -19.95 19.44 6.46
N LEU A 639 -19.79 18.24 5.93
CA LEU A 639 -20.85 17.52 5.23
C LEU A 639 -22.04 17.18 6.14
N LEU A 640 -21.74 16.79 7.39
CA LEU A 640 -22.73 16.33 8.36
C LEU A 640 -23.30 17.45 9.24
N ASP A 641 -22.80 18.66 9.11
CA ASP A 641 -23.34 19.81 9.85
C ASP A 641 -24.56 20.37 9.13
N PRO A 642 -25.77 20.33 9.74
CA PRO A 642 -26.98 20.85 9.12
C PRO A 642 -26.94 22.36 8.78
N GLU A 643 -26.08 23.11 9.46
CA GLU A 643 -25.93 24.57 9.21
C GLU A 643 -24.98 24.82 8.03
N GLN A 644 -24.01 23.96 7.80
CA GLN A 644 -22.98 24.13 6.77
C GLN A 644 -23.33 23.39 5.47
N ASN A 645 -24.04 22.27 5.54
CA ASN A 645 -24.31 21.42 4.38
C ASN A 645 -25.25 22.04 3.34
N ALA A 646 -25.99 23.09 3.68
CA ALA A 646 -26.80 23.85 2.72
C ALA A 646 -25.94 24.60 1.69
N ASN A 647 -24.69 24.91 2.03
CA ASN A 647 -23.73 25.58 1.18
C ASN A 647 -22.46 24.73 0.96
N PHE A 648 -22.63 23.42 0.79
CA PHE A 648 -21.51 22.52 0.60
C PHE A 648 -20.74 22.84 -0.68
N LEU A 649 -19.42 23.14 -0.54
CA LEU A 649 -18.56 23.47 -1.66
C LEU A 649 -17.72 22.26 -2.08
N ASP A 650 -17.99 21.75 -3.28
CA ASP A 650 -17.13 20.75 -3.94
C ASP A 650 -16.02 21.47 -4.72
N HIS A 651 -14.76 21.10 -4.53
CA HIS A 651 -13.61 21.77 -5.15
C HIS A 651 -13.52 21.58 -6.68
N TYR A 652 -14.21 20.57 -7.22
CA TYR A 652 -14.28 20.37 -8.66
C TYR A 652 -15.35 21.26 -9.30
N LEU A 653 -16.50 21.34 -8.65
CA LEU A 653 -17.61 22.15 -9.16
C LEU A 653 -17.42 23.65 -8.90
N ASP A 654 -16.79 23.99 -7.77
CA ASP A 654 -16.54 25.36 -7.32
C ASP A 654 -17.82 26.23 -7.27
N VAL A 655 -18.96 25.56 -7.00
CA VAL A 655 -20.26 26.17 -6.76
C VAL A 655 -20.89 25.52 -5.53
N PRO A 656 -21.62 26.27 -4.69
CA PRO A 656 -22.31 25.71 -3.54
C PRO A 656 -23.44 24.78 -3.96
N VAL A 657 -23.57 23.64 -3.32
CA VAL A 657 -24.61 22.64 -3.54
C VAL A 657 -25.36 22.42 -2.23
N ASP A 658 -26.70 22.55 -2.28
CA ASP A 658 -27.54 22.30 -1.11
C ASP A 658 -27.70 20.81 -0.85
N LEU A 659 -27.11 20.32 0.25
CA LEU A 659 -27.22 18.96 0.74
C LEU A 659 -28.14 18.85 1.98
N SER A 660 -28.84 19.90 2.35
CA SER A 660 -29.74 19.93 3.53
C SER A 660 -30.90 18.94 3.44
N LYS A 661 -31.32 18.60 2.22
CA LYS A 661 -32.37 17.64 1.93
C LYS A 661 -31.90 16.16 1.97
N VAL A 662 -30.59 15.92 2.00
CA VAL A 662 -30.01 14.59 2.04
C VAL A 662 -30.17 14.00 3.44
N LEU A 663 -30.65 12.78 3.53
CA LEU A 663 -30.68 12.04 4.79
C LEU A 663 -29.40 11.23 4.95
N PHE A 664 -28.56 11.59 5.93
CA PHE A 664 -27.33 10.89 6.22
C PHE A 664 -27.54 9.81 7.28
N ILE A 665 -27.09 8.61 6.97
CA ILE A 665 -27.01 7.51 7.92
C ILE A 665 -25.57 7.04 7.98
N CYS A 666 -25.02 6.90 9.18
CA CYS A 666 -23.66 6.42 9.42
C CYS A 666 -23.70 5.00 9.99
N THR A 667 -22.63 4.22 9.76
CA THR A 667 -22.44 2.96 10.48
C THR A 667 -21.04 2.87 11.07
N ALA A 668 -20.95 2.27 12.25
CA ALA A 668 -19.69 2.03 12.94
C ALA A 668 -19.73 0.65 13.63
N ASN A 669 -18.57 0.10 13.93
CA ASN A 669 -18.48 -1.08 14.79
C ASN A 669 -18.12 -0.69 16.22
N ILE A 670 -17.25 0.29 16.40
CA ILE A 670 -16.73 0.79 17.68
C ILE A 670 -16.94 2.30 17.75
N THR A 671 -17.41 2.79 18.88
CA THR A 671 -17.68 4.23 19.09
C THR A 671 -16.43 5.03 19.43
N ASP A 672 -15.46 4.42 20.14
CA ASP A 672 -14.31 5.09 20.73
C ASP A 672 -13.26 5.57 19.69
N THR A 673 -13.29 4.98 18.50
CA THR A 673 -12.44 5.36 17.38
C THR A 673 -13.01 6.51 16.54
N ILE A 674 -14.30 6.85 16.74
CA ILE A 674 -14.95 7.97 16.04
C ILE A 674 -14.49 9.27 16.70
N PRO A 675 -14.02 10.26 15.92
CA PRO A 675 -13.69 11.58 16.47
C PRO A 675 -14.85 12.18 17.24
N GLU A 676 -14.60 12.69 18.43
CA GLU A 676 -15.62 13.22 19.33
C GLU A 676 -16.53 14.30 18.67
N PRO A 677 -16.01 15.29 17.89
CA PRO A 677 -16.84 16.26 17.21
C PRO A 677 -17.81 15.65 16.19
N LEU A 678 -17.47 14.50 15.58
CA LEU A 678 -18.38 13.79 14.70
C LEU A 678 -19.45 13.04 15.49
N ARG A 679 -19.05 12.42 16.59
CA ARG A 679 -19.96 11.65 17.47
C ARG A 679 -21.04 12.54 18.07
N ASP A 680 -20.70 13.76 18.46
CA ASP A 680 -21.66 14.72 19.06
C ASP A 680 -22.75 15.19 18.09
N ARG A 681 -22.49 15.12 16.78
CA ARG A 681 -23.47 15.47 15.73
C ARG A 681 -24.39 14.33 15.34
N MET A 682 -24.11 13.10 15.80
CA MET A 682 -24.82 11.89 15.42
C MET A 682 -25.71 11.40 16.56
N GLU A 683 -26.92 11.00 16.24
CA GLU A 683 -27.76 10.23 17.14
C GLU A 683 -27.30 8.78 17.13
N MET A 684 -26.64 8.35 18.23
CA MET A 684 -26.02 7.04 18.35
C MET A 684 -27.06 5.98 18.70
N ILE A 685 -27.27 5.00 17.82
CA ILE A 685 -28.22 3.90 18.00
C ILE A 685 -27.44 2.59 18.09
N ASN A 686 -27.52 1.95 19.25
CA ASN A 686 -26.86 0.65 19.47
C ASN A 686 -27.64 -0.48 18.78
N VAL A 687 -26.96 -1.25 17.95
CA VAL A 687 -27.48 -2.48 17.33
C VAL A 687 -26.83 -3.66 17.98
N SER A 688 -27.51 -4.28 18.91
CA SER A 688 -27.03 -5.44 19.67
C SER A 688 -26.89 -6.70 18.79
N GLY A 689 -26.13 -7.69 19.29
CA GLY A 689 -26.02 -9.00 18.66
C GLY A 689 -27.30 -9.82 18.77
N TYR A 690 -27.47 -10.78 17.87
CA TYR A 690 -28.63 -11.67 17.84
C TYR A 690 -28.49 -12.86 18.78
N VAL A 691 -29.62 -13.28 19.39
CA VAL A 691 -29.76 -14.54 20.12
C VAL A 691 -29.85 -15.71 19.13
N ALA A 692 -29.57 -16.94 19.61
CA ALA A 692 -29.64 -18.13 18.76
C ALA A 692 -31.03 -18.35 18.11
N GLN A 693 -32.11 -18.02 18.83
CA GLN A 693 -33.48 -18.08 18.33
C GLN A 693 -33.75 -17.06 17.24
N GLU A 694 -33.30 -15.83 17.44
CA GLU A 694 -33.38 -14.78 16.40
C GLU A 694 -32.58 -15.14 15.16
N LYS A 695 -31.37 -15.70 15.34
CA LYS A 695 -30.54 -16.16 14.21
C LYS A 695 -31.22 -17.28 13.43
N LEU A 696 -31.93 -18.19 14.13
CA LEU A 696 -32.69 -19.25 13.49
C LEU A 696 -33.84 -18.66 12.65
N ALA A 697 -34.63 -17.77 13.23
CA ALA A 697 -35.73 -17.09 12.53
C ALA A 697 -35.21 -16.25 11.33
N ILE A 698 -34.09 -15.53 11.48
CA ILE A 698 -33.45 -14.80 10.41
C ILE A 698 -32.98 -15.75 9.31
N ALA A 699 -32.38 -16.88 9.67
CA ALA A 699 -31.91 -17.86 8.71
C ALA A 699 -33.06 -18.43 7.88
N GLU A 700 -34.15 -18.83 8.51
CA GLU A 700 -35.30 -19.41 7.85
C GLU A 700 -36.08 -18.42 6.99
N ARG A 701 -36.35 -17.22 7.51
CA ARG A 701 -37.20 -16.24 6.82
C ARG A 701 -36.46 -15.46 5.70
N TYR A 702 -35.17 -15.17 5.89
CA TYR A 702 -34.43 -14.29 4.99
C TYR A 702 -33.24 -14.94 4.30
N LEU A 703 -32.31 -15.60 5.08
CA LEU A 703 -31.06 -16.07 4.50
C LEU A 703 -31.26 -17.28 3.58
N VAL A 704 -32.03 -18.28 4.00
CA VAL A 704 -32.27 -19.50 3.22
C VAL A 704 -32.97 -19.19 1.90
N PRO A 705 -34.08 -18.44 1.85
CA PRO A 705 -34.75 -18.10 0.59
C PRO A 705 -33.87 -17.26 -0.34
N GLN A 706 -33.16 -16.27 0.21
CA GLN A 706 -32.28 -15.40 -0.55
C GLN A 706 -31.11 -16.19 -1.18
N LEU A 707 -30.42 -17.00 -0.38
CA LEU A 707 -29.23 -17.76 -0.85
C LEU A 707 -29.63 -18.89 -1.79
N ARG A 708 -30.79 -19.52 -1.58
CA ARG A 708 -31.39 -20.50 -2.50
C ARG A 708 -31.58 -19.86 -3.87
N LYS A 709 -32.18 -18.68 -3.91
CA LYS A 709 -32.38 -17.92 -5.16
C LYS A 709 -31.05 -17.53 -5.82
N VAL A 710 -30.05 -17.08 -5.04
CA VAL A 710 -28.70 -16.74 -5.56
C VAL A 710 -28.01 -17.96 -6.16
N CYS A 711 -28.17 -19.14 -5.55
CA CYS A 711 -27.58 -20.39 -6.06
C CYS A 711 -28.41 -21.05 -7.19
N GLY A 712 -29.52 -20.44 -7.61
CA GLY A 712 -30.37 -20.96 -8.69
C GLY A 712 -31.14 -22.24 -8.33
N LEU A 713 -31.33 -22.48 -7.04
CA LEU A 713 -32.02 -23.66 -6.54
C LEU A 713 -33.51 -23.34 -6.27
N THR A 714 -34.39 -24.29 -6.58
CA THR A 714 -35.81 -24.22 -6.24
C THR A 714 -36.07 -24.85 -4.85
N GLU A 715 -37.20 -24.55 -4.29
CA GLU A 715 -37.60 -25.05 -2.95
C GLU A 715 -37.75 -26.57 -2.93
N GLU A 716 -38.22 -27.14 -4.02
CA GLU A 716 -38.34 -28.57 -4.21
C GLU A 716 -37.01 -29.33 -4.29
N LYS A 717 -35.97 -28.65 -4.80
CA LYS A 717 -34.64 -29.23 -5.00
C LYS A 717 -33.71 -29.11 -3.81
N SER A 718 -33.99 -28.20 -2.89
CA SER A 718 -33.10 -27.99 -1.73
C SER A 718 -33.85 -27.52 -0.49
N SER A 719 -33.72 -28.24 0.62
CA SER A 719 -34.24 -27.84 1.93
C SER A 719 -33.18 -28.04 3.03
N ILE A 720 -33.24 -27.20 4.06
CA ILE A 720 -32.40 -27.34 5.25
C ILE A 720 -33.35 -27.42 6.42
N SER A 721 -33.21 -28.43 7.27
CA SER A 721 -34.07 -28.59 8.46
C SER A 721 -33.73 -27.54 9.54
N SER A 722 -34.72 -27.09 10.30
CA SER A 722 -34.55 -26.19 11.45
C SER A 722 -33.50 -26.69 12.44
N GLU A 723 -33.45 -27.99 12.68
CA GLU A 723 -32.46 -28.64 13.55
C GLU A 723 -31.04 -28.49 13.00
N ALA A 724 -30.83 -28.68 11.69
CA ALA A 724 -29.56 -28.50 11.04
C ALA A 724 -29.10 -27.03 11.09
N LEU A 725 -30.01 -26.06 10.90
CA LEU A 725 -29.72 -24.64 11.11
C LEU A 725 -29.36 -24.34 12.57
N GLY A 726 -30.05 -24.95 13.51
CA GLY A 726 -29.74 -24.86 14.97
C GLY A 726 -28.33 -25.39 15.30
N LEU A 727 -27.90 -26.50 14.65
CA LEU A 727 -26.54 -27.03 14.78
C LEU A 727 -25.50 -26.11 14.13
N LEU A 728 -25.78 -25.58 12.94
CA LEU A 728 -24.92 -24.61 12.30
C LEU A 728 -24.66 -23.40 13.20
N ILE A 729 -25.68 -22.85 13.82
CA ILE A 729 -25.56 -21.71 14.73
C ILE A 729 -24.73 -22.08 15.97
N ARG A 730 -24.93 -23.24 16.58
CA ARG A 730 -24.26 -23.63 17.82
C ARG A 730 -22.81 -24.08 17.59
N GLN A 731 -22.55 -24.88 16.56
CA GLN A 731 -21.28 -25.59 16.40
C GLN A 731 -20.36 -24.97 15.37
N TYR A 732 -20.86 -24.12 14.44
CA TYR A 732 -20.07 -23.54 13.36
C TYR A 732 -20.02 -22.00 13.35
N CYS A 733 -21.00 -21.31 13.95
CA CYS A 733 -21.20 -19.88 13.84
C CYS A 733 -21.34 -19.19 15.22
N ARG A 734 -20.23 -19.10 15.97
CA ARG A 734 -20.17 -18.33 17.22
C ARG A 734 -19.82 -16.87 16.96
N GLU A 735 -20.73 -16.12 16.37
CA GLU A 735 -20.59 -14.69 16.09
C GLU A 735 -21.77 -13.92 16.69
N SER A 736 -21.64 -12.61 16.89
CA SER A 736 -22.73 -11.75 17.35
C SER A 736 -23.80 -11.54 16.28
N GLY A 737 -23.40 -11.47 15.01
CA GLY A 737 -24.27 -11.32 13.85
C GLY A 737 -24.60 -12.63 13.14
N VAL A 738 -24.95 -12.53 11.85
CA VAL A 738 -25.31 -13.66 10.97
C VAL A 738 -24.41 -13.78 9.73
N ARG A 739 -23.26 -13.09 9.69
CA ARG A 739 -22.39 -13.04 8.51
C ARG A 739 -21.71 -14.39 8.20
N ASN A 740 -21.21 -15.08 9.22
CA ASN A 740 -20.64 -16.41 9.06
C ASN A 740 -21.73 -17.46 8.85
N LEU A 741 -22.87 -17.32 9.51
CA LEU A 741 -24.03 -18.16 9.28
C LEU A 741 -24.48 -18.10 7.80
N GLN A 742 -24.55 -16.90 7.23
CA GLN A 742 -24.83 -16.71 5.82
C GLN A 742 -23.81 -17.45 4.93
N LYS A 743 -22.51 -17.32 5.22
CA LYS A 743 -21.44 -18.00 4.47
C LYS A 743 -21.54 -19.53 4.58
N GLN A 744 -21.92 -20.06 5.73
CA GLN A 744 -22.07 -21.50 5.91
C GLN A 744 -23.29 -22.04 5.17
N ILE A 745 -24.43 -21.34 5.23
CA ILE A 745 -25.62 -21.68 4.45
C ILE A 745 -25.32 -21.62 2.94
N GLU A 746 -24.63 -20.59 2.49
CA GLU A 746 -24.18 -20.48 1.10
C GLU A 746 -23.26 -21.65 0.68
N LYS A 747 -22.34 -22.06 1.58
CA LYS A 747 -21.47 -23.22 1.35
C LYS A 747 -22.27 -24.51 1.20
N VAL A 748 -23.30 -24.70 2.02
CA VAL A 748 -24.23 -25.82 1.90
C VAL A 748 -24.91 -25.80 0.54
N PHE A 749 -25.54 -24.69 0.16
CA PHE A 749 -26.26 -24.60 -1.12
C PHE A 749 -25.33 -24.73 -2.34
N ARG A 750 -24.10 -24.23 -2.28
CA ARG A 750 -23.12 -24.45 -3.35
C ARG A 750 -22.80 -25.93 -3.53
N LYS A 751 -22.63 -26.69 -2.44
CA LYS A 751 -22.40 -28.13 -2.53
C LYS A 751 -23.62 -28.91 -3.01
N VAL A 752 -24.81 -28.53 -2.54
CA VAL A 752 -26.07 -29.11 -3.03
C VAL A 752 -26.23 -28.84 -4.53
N ALA A 753 -25.97 -27.62 -4.99
CA ALA A 753 -26.01 -27.28 -6.41
C ALA A 753 -24.99 -28.11 -7.22
N PHE A 754 -23.78 -28.32 -6.68
CA PHE A 754 -22.78 -29.16 -7.32
C PHE A 754 -23.26 -30.61 -7.46
N SER A 755 -23.78 -31.25 -6.39
CA SER A 755 -24.31 -32.60 -6.41
C SER A 755 -25.48 -32.78 -7.41
N ILE A 756 -26.35 -31.76 -7.50
CA ILE A 756 -27.47 -31.82 -8.48
C ILE A 756 -26.96 -31.71 -9.93
N VAL A 757 -25.98 -30.84 -10.18
CA VAL A 757 -25.41 -30.68 -11.54
C VAL A 757 -24.55 -31.87 -11.94
N SER A 758 -23.85 -32.51 -10.98
CA SER A 758 -23.05 -33.71 -11.20
C SER A 758 -23.95 -34.94 -11.50
N GLY A 759 -25.25 -34.82 -11.25
CA GLY A 759 -26.20 -35.93 -11.49
C GLY A 759 -26.26 -36.94 -10.34
N ASP A 760 -25.58 -36.67 -9.21
CA ASP A 760 -25.52 -37.57 -8.05
C ASP A 760 -26.87 -37.65 -7.33
N GLN A 761 -27.62 -36.52 -7.31
CA GLN A 761 -28.93 -36.41 -6.62
C GLN A 761 -29.86 -35.47 -7.38
N SER A 762 -31.17 -35.79 -7.41
CA SER A 762 -32.19 -34.91 -8.01
C SER A 762 -32.66 -33.80 -7.04
N SER A 763 -32.62 -34.08 -5.74
CA SER A 763 -32.94 -33.14 -4.63
C SER A 763 -32.12 -33.50 -3.39
N ALA A 764 -31.81 -32.54 -2.55
CA ALA A 764 -31.05 -32.74 -1.33
C ALA A 764 -31.74 -32.04 -0.14
N THR A 765 -32.04 -32.83 0.91
CA THR A 765 -32.46 -32.33 2.21
C THR A 765 -31.31 -32.41 3.19
N VAL A 766 -30.96 -31.27 3.78
CA VAL A 766 -29.87 -31.17 4.74
C VAL A 766 -30.43 -31.36 6.14
N THR A 767 -30.02 -32.48 6.77
CA THR A 767 -30.38 -32.89 8.13
C THR A 767 -29.19 -32.78 9.08
N PRO A 768 -29.34 -32.88 10.38
CA PRO A 768 -28.23 -32.90 11.33
C PRO A 768 -27.15 -33.94 11.02
N ASP A 769 -27.55 -35.11 10.51
CA ASP A 769 -26.68 -36.26 10.28
C ASP A 769 -25.75 -36.05 9.08
N ASN A 770 -26.27 -35.47 8.02
CA ASN A 770 -25.49 -35.24 6.79
C ASN A 770 -24.82 -33.83 6.74
N LEU A 771 -25.10 -32.98 7.75
CA LEU A 771 -24.57 -31.63 7.78
C LEU A 771 -23.03 -31.56 7.68
N GLN A 772 -22.35 -32.53 8.28
CA GLN A 772 -20.88 -32.60 8.30
C GLN A 772 -20.30 -32.83 6.89
N GLU A 773 -21.01 -33.49 5.99
CA GLU A 773 -20.58 -33.69 4.60
C GLU A 773 -20.52 -32.37 3.84
N TYR A 774 -21.47 -31.46 4.12
CA TYR A 774 -21.55 -30.15 3.46
C TYR A 774 -20.62 -29.11 4.05
N VAL A 775 -20.52 -29.05 5.39
CA VAL A 775 -19.80 -27.97 6.08
C VAL A 775 -18.43 -28.40 6.59
N GLY A 776 -18.25 -29.72 6.83
CA GLY A 776 -17.05 -30.30 7.47
C GLY A 776 -17.26 -30.53 8.97
N LYS A 777 -16.20 -30.93 9.65
CA LYS A 777 -16.26 -31.19 11.11
C LYS A 777 -16.63 -29.92 11.90
N PRO A 778 -17.39 -30.06 13.00
CA PRO A 778 -17.72 -28.92 13.86
C PRO A 778 -16.47 -28.22 14.38
N ILE A 779 -16.52 -26.88 14.35
CA ILE A 779 -15.40 -26.04 14.83
C ILE A 779 -15.45 -25.94 16.36
N PHE A 780 -16.67 -25.91 16.92
CA PHE A 780 -16.90 -25.73 18.33
C PHE A 780 -17.63 -26.97 18.87
N THR A 781 -16.90 -27.80 19.62
CA THR A 781 -17.44 -29.08 20.12
C THR A 781 -17.83 -29.03 21.57
N VAL A 782 -17.28 -28.11 22.36
CA VAL A 782 -17.46 -28.02 23.80
C VAL A 782 -17.73 -26.59 24.24
N ASP A 783 -18.83 -26.35 24.94
CA ASP A 783 -19.19 -25.06 25.54
C ASP A 783 -18.59 -24.86 26.92
N ARG A 784 -18.21 -25.97 27.57
CA ARG A 784 -17.63 -25.98 28.94
C ARG A 784 -16.28 -26.67 28.92
N MET A 785 -15.32 -26.09 29.64
CA MET A 785 -14.00 -26.69 29.79
C MET A 785 -14.01 -27.89 30.77
N TYR A 786 -14.91 -27.88 31.73
CA TYR A 786 -15.05 -28.91 32.77
C TYR A 786 -16.51 -29.26 33.00
N ASP A 787 -16.84 -30.54 33.13
CA ASP A 787 -18.16 -31.02 33.54
C ASP A 787 -18.38 -30.73 35.03
N ILE A 788 -17.34 -30.91 35.84
CA ILE A 788 -17.29 -30.54 37.26
C ILE A 788 -16.17 -29.53 37.43
N THR A 789 -16.49 -28.35 37.94
CA THR A 789 -15.52 -27.27 38.14
C THR A 789 -14.57 -27.60 39.29
N PRO A 790 -13.26 -27.76 39.04
CA PRO A 790 -12.29 -27.97 40.12
C PRO A 790 -12.07 -26.70 40.94
N PRO A 791 -11.53 -26.81 42.19
CA PRO A 791 -11.15 -25.64 42.98
C PRO A 791 -10.21 -24.70 42.19
N GLY A 792 -10.49 -23.40 42.31
CA GLY A 792 -9.73 -22.37 41.58
C GLY A 792 -10.22 -22.08 40.15
N VAL A 793 -11.26 -22.74 39.67
CA VAL A 793 -11.88 -22.47 38.35
C VAL A 793 -13.27 -21.84 38.55
N VAL A 794 -13.50 -20.70 37.88
CA VAL A 794 -14.77 -19.97 37.97
C VAL A 794 -15.20 -19.49 36.61
N MET A 795 -16.48 -19.52 36.32
CA MET A 795 -17.06 -19.01 35.09
C MET A 795 -17.29 -17.49 35.19
N GLY A 796 -16.61 -16.70 34.40
CA GLY A 796 -16.81 -15.26 34.28
C GLY A 796 -17.57 -14.92 33.00
N LEU A 797 -18.35 -13.84 33.03
CA LEU A 797 -19.04 -13.29 31.88
C LEU A 797 -18.23 -12.16 31.30
N ALA A 798 -17.70 -12.32 30.07
CA ALA A 798 -16.99 -11.31 29.31
C ALA A 798 -17.76 -10.93 28.05
N TRP A 799 -17.66 -9.67 27.67
CA TRP A 799 -18.12 -9.16 26.38
C TRP A 799 -16.93 -8.75 25.55
N THR A 800 -16.87 -9.21 24.30
CA THR A 800 -15.84 -8.84 23.33
C THR A 800 -16.53 -8.21 22.12
N ALA A 801 -16.10 -7.03 21.73
CA ALA A 801 -16.66 -6.29 20.61
C ALA A 801 -16.40 -6.95 19.25
N LEU A 802 -15.48 -7.91 19.17
CA LEU A 802 -14.99 -8.49 17.92
C LEU A 802 -14.78 -10.00 18.06
N ASP A 803 -15.61 -10.78 17.39
CA ASP A 803 -15.24 -12.12 16.93
C ASP A 803 -14.32 -11.95 15.70
N VAL A 804 -13.11 -11.44 15.89
CA VAL A 804 -12.12 -11.33 14.82
C VAL A 804 -10.94 -12.23 15.16
N PHE A 805 -10.66 -13.13 14.24
CA PHE A 805 -9.42 -13.89 14.18
C PHE A 805 -8.22 -12.93 14.19
N ALA A 806 -7.55 -12.80 15.32
CA ALA A 806 -6.26 -12.15 15.44
C ALA A 806 -5.23 -13.20 15.93
N PRO A 807 -3.95 -13.09 15.52
CA PRO A 807 -2.94 -14.09 15.82
C PRO A 807 -2.63 -14.22 17.32
N PRO A 808 -2.05 -15.35 17.78
CA PRO A 808 -2.04 -15.79 19.18
C PRO A 808 -1.02 -15.01 20.02
N LEU A 809 -1.42 -13.92 20.65
CA LEU A 809 -0.71 -13.28 21.75
C LEU A 809 -1.73 -12.83 22.80
N GLY A 810 -2.21 -13.80 23.57
CA GLY A 810 -3.10 -13.56 24.69
C GLY A 810 -2.40 -12.93 25.88
N GLN A 811 -2.11 -11.65 25.81
CA GLN A 811 -1.74 -10.87 26.99
C GLN A 811 -3.00 -10.21 27.58
N LEU A 812 -3.11 -10.24 28.92
CA LEU A 812 -4.09 -9.44 29.63
C LEU A 812 -3.79 -7.95 29.36
N GLY A 813 -4.80 -7.16 29.02
CA GLY A 813 -4.69 -5.71 28.90
C GLY A 813 -4.32 -5.08 30.25
N ASP A 814 -3.92 -3.85 30.26
CA ASP A 814 -3.38 -3.20 31.46
C ASP A 814 -4.46 -2.94 32.51
N VAL A 815 -5.70 -2.61 32.09
CA VAL A 815 -6.86 -2.48 32.99
C VAL A 815 -7.19 -3.82 33.67
N MET A 816 -7.14 -4.92 32.92
CA MET A 816 -7.38 -6.24 33.49
C MET A 816 -6.26 -6.69 34.46
N LYS A 817 -5.02 -6.32 34.20
CA LYS A 817 -3.88 -6.54 35.11
C LYS A 817 -4.05 -5.76 36.43
N GLU A 818 -4.53 -4.52 36.35
CA GLU A 818 -4.84 -3.68 37.49
C GLU A 818 -5.99 -4.30 38.30
N SER A 819 -7.10 -4.65 37.67
CA SER A 819 -8.22 -5.35 38.27
C SER A 819 -7.80 -6.64 38.97
N ALA A 820 -6.89 -7.43 38.37
CA ALA A 820 -6.35 -8.63 38.98
C ALA A 820 -5.50 -8.33 40.24
N LYS A 821 -4.77 -7.24 40.30
CA LYS A 821 -4.01 -6.79 41.47
C LYS A 821 -4.97 -6.35 42.59
N ILE A 822 -6.00 -5.56 42.27
CA ILE A 822 -7.05 -5.14 43.19
C ILE A 822 -7.77 -6.38 43.78
N ALA A 823 -8.17 -7.31 42.91
CA ALA A 823 -8.82 -8.56 43.31
C ALA A 823 -7.95 -9.42 44.23
N SER A 824 -6.66 -9.53 43.95
CA SER A 824 -5.71 -10.27 44.81
C SER A 824 -5.52 -9.60 46.17
N THR A 825 -5.46 -8.27 46.23
CA THR A 825 -5.33 -7.52 47.48
C THR A 825 -6.58 -7.71 48.37
N PHE A 826 -7.76 -7.55 47.75
CA PHE A 826 -9.03 -7.75 48.48
C PHE A 826 -9.22 -9.20 48.89
N ALA A 827 -8.94 -10.19 48.05
CA ALA A 827 -9.05 -11.60 48.37
C ALA A 827 -8.22 -12.02 49.60
N ARG A 828 -6.99 -11.47 49.72
CA ARG A 828 -6.13 -11.68 50.91
C ARG A 828 -6.76 -11.12 52.18
N ALA A 829 -7.25 -9.87 52.12
CA ALA A 829 -7.91 -9.23 53.26
C ALA A 829 -9.19 -9.96 53.65
N PHE A 830 -10.00 -10.38 52.68
CA PHE A 830 -11.24 -11.11 52.89
C PHE A 830 -11.01 -12.51 53.48
N LEU A 831 -10.02 -13.26 52.95
CA LEU A 831 -9.64 -14.58 53.48
C LEU A 831 -9.17 -14.47 54.92
N PHE A 832 -8.30 -13.50 55.24
CA PHE A 832 -7.83 -13.26 56.61
C PHE A 832 -8.98 -12.95 57.59
N SER A 833 -10.03 -12.22 57.13
CA SER A 833 -11.18 -11.91 57.95
C SER A 833 -12.09 -13.15 58.21
N LYS A 834 -12.11 -14.13 57.30
CA LYS A 834 -12.92 -15.34 57.38
C LYS A 834 -12.21 -16.51 58.03
N ASP A 835 -10.92 -16.69 57.75
CA ASP A 835 -10.06 -17.74 58.25
C ASP A 835 -8.66 -17.16 58.54
N PRO A 836 -8.41 -16.61 59.74
CA PRO A 836 -7.15 -15.99 60.10
C PRO A 836 -5.94 -16.95 60.04
N GLY A 837 -6.18 -18.28 60.11
CA GLY A 837 -5.14 -19.29 60.01
C GLY A 837 -4.67 -19.62 58.60
N ASN A 838 -5.43 -19.19 57.58
CA ASN A 838 -5.15 -19.53 56.18
C ASN A 838 -4.28 -18.48 55.50
N ASN A 839 -2.98 -18.70 55.49
CA ASN A 839 -2.02 -17.83 54.84
C ASN A 839 -1.68 -18.25 53.38
N PHE A 840 -2.54 -19.06 52.76
CA PHE A 840 -2.28 -19.62 51.41
C PHE A 840 -1.99 -18.51 50.35
N LEU A 841 -2.85 -17.48 50.26
CA LEU A 841 -2.71 -16.41 49.30
C LEU A 841 -1.50 -15.50 49.55
N VAL A 842 -0.92 -15.52 50.74
CA VAL A 842 0.29 -14.77 51.09
C VAL A 842 1.54 -15.59 50.72
N ASN A 843 1.53 -16.90 51.01
CA ASN A 843 2.69 -17.77 50.85
C ASN A 843 2.85 -18.43 49.49
N SER A 844 1.86 -18.28 48.58
CA SER A 844 1.84 -18.92 47.26
C SER A 844 2.05 -17.95 46.15
N HIS A 845 2.83 -18.37 45.14
CA HIS A 845 2.85 -17.69 43.86
C HIS A 845 1.65 -18.19 43.04
N LEU A 846 0.85 -17.24 42.56
CA LEU A 846 -0.38 -17.52 41.81
C LEU A 846 -0.22 -17.12 40.35
N HIS A 847 -0.73 -17.98 39.47
CA HIS A 847 -0.80 -17.70 38.06
C HIS A 847 -2.27 -17.63 37.61
N LEU A 848 -2.68 -16.48 37.04
CA LEU A 848 -4.03 -16.29 36.51
C LEU A 848 -4.02 -16.62 35.02
N HIS A 849 -4.83 -17.59 34.62
CA HIS A 849 -5.01 -17.97 33.23
C HIS A 849 -6.48 -17.77 32.82
N VAL A 850 -6.68 -16.96 31.78
CA VAL A 850 -7.99 -16.80 31.12
C VAL A 850 -7.89 -17.49 29.76
N PRO A 851 -8.61 -18.61 29.53
CA PRO A 851 -8.57 -19.35 28.27
C PRO A 851 -8.96 -18.49 27.04
N GLU A 852 -8.73 -19.02 25.82
CA GLU A 852 -8.89 -18.34 24.53
C GLU A 852 -7.91 -17.20 24.31
N GLY A 853 -6.63 -17.56 24.17
CA GLY A 853 -5.50 -16.63 23.98
C GLY A 853 -5.55 -15.75 22.74
N ALA A 854 -6.41 -16.07 21.77
CA ALA A 854 -6.50 -15.34 20.50
C ALA A 854 -7.30 -14.02 20.59
N THR A 855 -8.04 -13.80 21.69
CA THR A 855 -8.87 -12.60 21.86
C THR A 855 -8.22 -11.67 22.88
N PRO A 856 -7.94 -10.39 22.54
CA PRO A 856 -7.48 -9.40 23.51
C PRO A 856 -8.51 -9.27 24.64
N LYS A 857 -8.04 -9.31 25.89
CA LYS A 857 -8.86 -9.24 27.08
C LYS A 857 -8.43 -8.07 27.91
N ASP A 858 -9.26 -7.06 27.92
CA ASP A 858 -9.09 -5.89 28.77
C ASP A 858 -10.42 -5.48 29.37
N GLY A 859 -10.38 -4.86 30.54
CA GLY A 859 -11.54 -4.39 31.27
C GLY A 859 -11.60 -4.89 32.71
N PRO A 860 -12.22 -4.09 33.60
CA PRO A 860 -12.25 -4.36 35.04
C PRO A 860 -13.33 -5.35 35.46
N SER A 861 -14.26 -5.74 34.57
CA SER A 861 -15.50 -6.49 34.87
C SER A 861 -15.30 -7.93 35.38
N ALA A 862 -14.05 -8.45 35.36
CA ALA A 862 -13.71 -9.78 35.85
C ALA A 862 -13.32 -9.80 37.34
N GLY A 863 -13.34 -8.68 38.05
CA GLY A 863 -12.90 -8.58 39.43
C GLY A 863 -13.54 -9.58 40.37
N CYS A 864 -14.89 -9.69 40.36
CA CYS A 864 -15.62 -10.67 41.18
C CYS A 864 -15.20 -12.12 40.90
N THR A 865 -15.01 -12.45 39.60
CA THR A 865 -14.65 -13.80 39.19
C THR A 865 -13.23 -14.15 39.63
N ILE A 866 -12.30 -13.22 39.54
CA ILE A 866 -10.89 -13.39 39.96
C ILE A 866 -10.84 -13.64 41.48
N ILE A 867 -11.53 -12.82 42.28
CA ILE A 867 -11.58 -12.99 43.73
C ILE A 867 -12.14 -14.35 44.09
N THR A 868 -13.24 -14.76 43.46
CA THR A 868 -13.89 -16.06 43.72
C THR A 868 -12.96 -17.22 43.35
N ALA A 869 -12.23 -17.13 42.25
CA ALA A 869 -11.24 -18.14 41.85
C ALA A 869 -10.08 -18.25 42.87
N LEU A 870 -9.59 -17.13 43.37
CA LEU A 870 -8.54 -17.08 44.39
C LEU A 870 -8.99 -17.68 45.70
N LEU A 871 -10.22 -17.36 46.16
CA LEU A 871 -10.78 -17.88 47.39
C LEU A 871 -11.11 -19.38 47.27
N SER A 872 -11.67 -19.82 46.15
CA SER A 872 -11.92 -21.23 45.84
C SER A 872 -10.63 -22.06 45.94
N LEU A 873 -9.52 -21.50 45.36
CA LEU A 873 -8.20 -22.16 45.44
C LEU A 873 -7.66 -22.20 46.90
N ALA A 874 -7.80 -21.07 47.62
CA ALA A 874 -7.29 -20.94 48.99
C ALA A 874 -8.03 -21.81 50.02
N THR A 875 -9.34 -21.97 49.83
CA THR A 875 -10.19 -22.83 50.69
C THR A 875 -10.26 -24.26 50.18
N ASN A 876 -9.71 -24.57 49.02
CA ASN A 876 -9.81 -25.84 48.31
C ASN A 876 -11.28 -26.34 48.14
N GLN A 877 -12.22 -25.41 47.99
CA GLN A 877 -13.63 -25.65 47.72
C GLN A 877 -13.98 -25.34 46.27
N SER A 878 -14.71 -26.24 45.59
CA SER A 878 -15.26 -25.99 44.26
C SER A 878 -16.43 -25.01 44.32
N VAL A 879 -16.52 -24.20 43.29
CA VAL A 879 -17.62 -23.25 43.12
C VAL A 879 -18.89 -23.98 42.70
N ARG A 880 -20.09 -23.51 43.18
CA ARG A 880 -21.39 -24.00 42.75
C ARG A 880 -21.42 -24.15 41.23
N GLN A 881 -21.92 -25.29 40.75
CA GLN A 881 -22.06 -25.53 39.31
C GLN A 881 -23.08 -24.58 38.69
N ASN A 882 -22.88 -24.28 37.41
CA ASN A 882 -23.76 -23.43 36.61
C ASN A 882 -23.96 -22.00 37.14
N VAL A 883 -22.99 -21.48 37.89
CA VAL A 883 -22.96 -20.08 38.34
C VAL A 883 -21.98 -19.31 37.44
N ALA A 884 -22.42 -18.16 36.97
CA ALA A 884 -21.51 -17.19 36.30
C ALA A 884 -21.67 -15.80 36.92
N MET A 885 -20.63 -15.03 36.90
CA MET A 885 -20.62 -13.69 37.51
C MET A 885 -19.86 -12.66 36.66
N THR A 886 -20.24 -11.40 36.85
CA THR A 886 -19.51 -10.25 36.35
C THR A 886 -19.64 -9.11 37.34
N GLY A 887 -18.61 -8.27 37.42
CA GLY A 887 -18.60 -7.10 38.31
C GLY A 887 -17.18 -6.60 38.48
N GLU A 888 -17.01 -5.31 38.46
CA GLU A 888 -15.78 -4.66 38.89
C GLU A 888 -15.77 -4.57 40.42
N VAL A 889 -14.61 -4.74 41.02
CA VAL A 889 -14.50 -4.73 42.47
C VAL A 889 -13.49 -3.68 42.92
N SER A 890 -13.90 -2.81 43.85
CA SER A 890 -13.02 -1.87 44.53
C SER A 890 -12.14 -2.54 45.60
N LEU A 891 -11.10 -1.86 46.06
CA LEU A 891 -10.25 -2.33 47.15
C LEU A 891 -11.01 -2.62 48.45
N THR A 892 -12.15 -1.99 48.65
CA THR A 892 -13.02 -2.18 49.80
C THR A 892 -14.03 -3.34 49.66
N GLY A 893 -14.10 -3.94 48.45
CA GLY A 893 -15.03 -5.03 48.16
C GLY A 893 -16.39 -4.56 47.65
N LYS A 894 -16.61 -3.26 47.44
CA LYS A 894 -17.80 -2.73 46.74
C LYS A 894 -17.77 -3.18 45.28
N ILE A 895 -18.94 -3.62 44.76
CA ILE A 895 -19.11 -4.05 43.39
C ILE A 895 -19.65 -2.87 42.58
N LEU A 896 -18.99 -2.57 41.48
CA LEU A 896 -19.32 -1.46 40.57
C LEU A 896 -20.05 -1.98 39.33
N PRO A 897 -20.90 -1.15 38.71
CA PRO A 897 -21.65 -1.51 37.51
C PRO A 897 -20.72 -1.79 36.31
N VAL A 898 -21.20 -2.63 35.41
CA VAL A 898 -20.47 -3.05 34.23
C VAL A 898 -21.36 -2.99 32.99
N GLY A 899 -20.76 -2.72 31.83
CA GLY A 899 -21.47 -2.69 30.57
C GLY A 899 -21.75 -4.07 29.96
N GLY A 900 -22.64 -4.11 28.95
CA GLY A 900 -22.94 -5.30 28.16
C GLY A 900 -23.74 -6.38 28.90
N ILE A 901 -24.68 -6.00 29.74
CA ILE A 901 -25.51 -6.96 30.54
C ILE A 901 -26.30 -7.86 29.62
N LYS A 902 -26.89 -7.32 28.52
CA LYS A 902 -27.68 -8.11 27.57
C LYS A 902 -26.83 -9.23 26.94
N GLU A 903 -25.68 -8.90 26.42
CA GLU A 903 -24.77 -9.84 25.77
C GLU A 903 -24.20 -10.86 26.76
N LYS A 904 -23.88 -10.43 27.98
CA LYS A 904 -23.38 -11.29 29.06
C LYS A 904 -24.46 -12.30 29.52
N THR A 905 -25.71 -11.87 29.64
CA THR A 905 -26.85 -12.74 30.01
C THR A 905 -27.11 -13.75 28.89
N ILE A 906 -27.11 -13.34 27.64
CA ILE A 906 -27.25 -14.22 26.47
C ILE A 906 -26.12 -15.26 26.43
N ALA A 907 -24.88 -14.86 26.69
CA ALA A 907 -23.72 -15.76 26.71
C ALA A 907 -23.85 -16.78 27.88
N ALA A 908 -24.29 -16.34 29.03
CA ALA A 908 -24.52 -17.23 30.18
C ALA A 908 -25.57 -18.29 29.86
N ARG A 909 -26.71 -17.89 29.30
CA ARG A 909 -27.78 -18.83 28.91
C ARG A 909 -27.29 -19.84 27.86
N ARG A 910 -26.53 -19.38 26.87
CA ARG A 910 -25.92 -20.26 25.85
C ARG A 910 -24.95 -21.28 26.44
N ALA A 911 -24.20 -20.90 27.48
CA ALA A 911 -23.31 -21.80 28.21
C ALA A 911 -24.04 -22.72 29.19
N GLY A 912 -25.39 -22.68 29.27
CA GLY A 912 -26.21 -23.48 30.18
C GLY A 912 -26.03 -23.05 31.63
N VAL A 913 -25.73 -21.81 31.92
CA VAL A 913 -25.70 -21.22 33.26
C VAL A 913 -27.13 -21.04 33.74
N THR A 914 -27.40 -21.41 35.00
CA THR A 914 -28.71 -21.27 35.64
C THR A 914 -28.74 -20.17 36.70
N CYS A 915 -27.57 -19.76 37.20
CA CYS A 915 -27.46 -18.73 38.22
C CYS A 915 -26.46 -17.64 37.78
N ILE A 916 -26.90 -16.38 37.77
CA ILE A 916 -26.09 -15.25 37.39
C ILE A 916 -25.96 -14.25 38.53
N VAL A 917 -24.74 -13.79 38.81
CA VAL A 917 -24.46 -12.74 39.79
C VAL A 917 -24.09 -11.46 39.06
N LEU A 918 -24.86 -10.39 39.29
CA LEU A 918 -24.75 -9.10 38.66
C LEU A 918 -24.59 -7.97 39.70
N PRO A 919 -23.93 -6.85 39.38
CA PRO A 919 -23.93 -5.66 40.24
C PRO A 919 -25.35 -5.13 40.44
N ALA A 920 -25.65 -4.64 41.66
CA ALA A 920 -26.98 -4.12 42.01
C ALA A 920 -27.40 -2.93 41.13
N GLU A 921 -26.44 -2.08 40.77
CA GLU A 921 -26.68 -0.89 39.91
C GLU A 921 -27.14 -1.29 38.51
N ASN A 922 -26.77 -2.48 38.01
CA ASN A 922 -27.21 -3.00 36.71
C ASN A 922 -28.59 -3.64 36.68
N ARG A 923 -29.37 -3.53 37.79
CA ARG A 923 -30.74 -4.04 37.86
C ARG A 923 -31.64 -3.48 36.74
N LYS A 924 -31.48 -2.21 36.42
CA LYS A 924 -32.21 -1.55 35.29
C LYS A 924 -31.91 -2.22 33.96
N ASP A 925 -30.62 -2.37 33.65
CA ASP A 925 -30.17 -2.95 32.38
C ASP A 925 -30.68 -4.40 32.21
N PHE A 926 -30.83 -5.10 33.31
CA PHE A 926 -31.39 -6.45 33.31
C PHE A 926 -32.90 -6.46 33.16
N SER A 927 -33.63 -5.51 33.82
CA SER A 927 -35.09 -5.42 33.72
C SER A 927 -35.59 -5.02 32.35
N ASP A 928 -34.77 -4.36 31.57
CA ASP A 928 -35.05 -3.97 30.17
C ASP A 928 -34.87 -5.13 29.17
N LEU A 929 -34.42 -6.31 29.64
CA LEU A 929 -34.25 -7.49 28.80
C LEU A 929 -35.59 -8.18 28.52
N PRO A 930 -35.81 -8.66 27.29
CA PRO A 930 -36.98 -9.46 26.97
C PRO A 930 -37.09 -10.74 27.83
N ASP A 931 -38.34 -11.12 28.16
CA ASP A 931 -38.62 -12.27 29.05
C ASP A 931 -38.01 -13.57 28.55
N TYR A 932 -37.96 -13.80 27.24
CA TYR A 932 -37.36 -15.02 26.68
C TYR A 932 -35.84 -15.13 26.91
N ILE A 933 -35.16 -14.04 27.31
CA ILE A 933 -33.73 -14.06 27.71
C ILE A 933 -33.57 -14.35 29.18
N THR A 934 -34.48 -13.84 30.02
CA THR A 934 -34.42 -13.91 31.49
C THR A 934 -35.07 -15.14 32.07
N GLU A 935 -36.02 -15.75 31.38
CA GLU A 935 -36.77 -16.93 31.82
C GLU A 935 -35.86 -18.12 32.13
N GLY A 936 -36.00 -18.69 33.32
CA GLY A 936 -35.24 -19.85 33.81
C GLY A 936 -33.83 -19.48 34.35
N LEU A 937 -33.53 -18.21 34.61
CA LEU A 937 -32.32 -17.75 35.25
C LEU A 937 -32.57 -17.28 36.68
N GLU A 938 -31.80 -17.81 37.63
CA GLU A 938 -31.68 -17.29 38.98
C GLU A 938 -30.73 -16.12 39.01
N VAL A 939 -31.19 -14.91 39.34
CA VAL A 939 -30.36 -13.71 39.26
C VAL A 939 -30.19 -13.08 40.64
N HIS A 940 -28.93 -12.87 41.02
CA HIS A 940 -28.57 -12.21 42.28
C HIS A 940 -27.94 -10.85 41.97
N PHE A 941 -28.53 -9.77 42.50
CA PHE A 941 -28.00 -8.43 42.44
C PHE A 941 -27.24 -8.10 43.72
N VAL A 942 -25.97 -7.77 43.61
CA VAL A 942 -25.04 -7.64 44.74
C VAL A 942 -24.31 -6.30 44.73
N ASP A 943 -24.15 -5.69 45.91
CA ASP A 943 -23.44 -4.44 46.13
C ASP A 943 -22.01 -4.64 46.66
N HIS A 944 -21.81 -5.74 47.38
CA HIS A 944 -20.55 -6.05 48.04
C HIS A 944 -20.18 -7.53 47.88
N TYR A 945 -18.91 -7.83 47.77
CA TYR A 945 -18.40 -9.19 47.55
C TYR A 945 -18.81 -10.19 48.64
N SER A 946 -18.99 -9.72 49.90
CA SER A 946 -19.44 -10.57 50.96
C SER A 946 -20.81 -11.26 50.71
N GLN A 947 -21.62 -10.66 49.80
CA GLN A 947 -22.90 -11.24 49.38
C GLN A 947 -22.72 -12.36 48.36
N ILE A 948 -21.63 -12.31 47.54
CA ILE A 948 -21.32 -13.33 46.54
C ILE A 948 -20.85 -14.63 47.22
N TYR A 949 -20.04 -14.52 48.27
CA TYR A 949 -19.40 -15.66 48.89
C TYR A 949 -20.40 -16.78 49.28
N PRO A 950 -21.56 -16.51 50.00
CA PRO A 950 -22.52 -17.55 50.37
C PRO A 950 -23.29 -18.11 49.16
N ILE A 951 -23.45 -17.35 48.07
CA ILE A 951 -24.13 -17.81 46.85
C ILE A 951 -23.29 -18.85 46.12
N VAL A 952 -21.99 -18.63 46.12
CA VAL A 952 -21.04 -19.40 45.32
C VAL A 952 -20.46 -20.59 46.09
N PHE A 953 -20.30 -20.44 47.41
CA PHE A 953 -19.83 -21.46 48.34
C PHE A 953 -20.95 -21.77 49.36
N PRO A 954 -22.00 -22.49 48.95
CA PRO A 954 -23.04 -22.86 49.89
C PRO A 954 -22.43 -23.73 51.01
N GLN A 955 -22.74 -23.35 52.25
CA GLN A 955 -22.41 -24.21 53.39
C GLN A 955 -23.36 -25.42 53.26
N ASN A 956 -22.80 -26.65 53.21
CA ASN A 956 -23.58 -27.90 53.29
C ASN A 956 -24.17 -28.05 54.64
#